data_17e39730adc13fb502d6db909498aa7a
#
_entry.id   17e39730adc13fb502d6db909498aa7a
#
_cell.length_a   1.000
_cell.length_b   1.000
_cell.length_c   1.000
_cell.angle_alpha   90.00
_cell.angle_beta   90.00
_cell.angle_gamma   90.00
#
_symmetry.space_group_name_H-M   'P 1'
#
loop_
_entity.id
_entity.type
_entity.pdbx_description
1 polymer ?
#
loop_
_entity_poly.entity_id
_entity_poly.type
_entity_poly.pdbx_seq_one_letter_code
_entity_poly.pdbx_strand_id
1 'polypeptide(L)'
;MAAPFHTVLIANRGEIACRVIRTCRRLGIRTVAVYSEADADAQHVRLADCAYPIGGPRPQDSYLRGEAILEAARASGAQAIHPGYGFLSENAAFARACAEAGIAFIGPRPQSIEAMGSKAAAKALMEKHGVPLVPGYHGEDQDGAFLAERAQATGFPLMIKAAAGGGGKGMRIVREAREFADALASAQREAQSGFGDARMILERYVEHPRHIEFQVFGDAHGHVIHLNERECSAQRRYQKVLEETPSPFLTPQRRAAMGAAAVAAAKAVDYVGAGTVEFIVGQDGSFFFMEMNTRLQVEHPVTEMTLGLDLVEWQLRVAAGEPLPLAQQDIRARGHAIELRLYAEDPQQGFLPGSGRLERLRLPAPSAQVRVDAGVAEGDTVTIFYDPMIAKLIVHDADRDLALQRMREALATCEVVGPKSNVEFLERLVRHPAVTEGRIDTGYLDRHLDEFLPGDGEDDRAALFAAAVACLLDEEAAAQAQAARNGDPHSPWARADGWRLGHAGKRVIALDGRGGRHTVDAHGHAGRYALASDGIACMVEGARLDGEALSARFDGVGRRWRATRHGNRVAVHDGTRRHGFAHAPAFAFEAGAGDAGDRVVAPMPGRIVLVKAEVGVVVQEGDELLVMEAMKMELTLRAPRGGTVEAVQAAPGEFVEADAVLVRLAEA
;
A
#
# COMPACT_ATOMS: atom_id res chain seq x y z
N MET A 1 -14.56 -15.60 -29.78
CA MET A 1 -14.93 -14.22 -30.14
C MET A 1 -13.67 -13.52 -30.64
N ALA A 2 -13.77 -12.62 -31.63
CA ALA A 2 -12.63 -11.84 -32.11
C ALA A 2 -12.12 -10.89 -31.00
N ALA A 3 -10.83 -10.57 -31.02
CA ALA A 3 -10.28 -9.58 -30.10
C ALA A 3 -10.85 -8.19 -30.39
N PRO A 4 -11.24 -7.40 -29.38
CA PRO A 4 -11.85 -6.08 -29.57
C PRO A 4 -10.89 -5.07 -30.23
N PHE A 5 -9.59 -5.24 -30.01
CA PHE A 5 -8.49 -4.46 -30.60
C PHE A 5 -7.34 -5.38 -30.99
N HIS A 6 -6.51 -4.98 -31.94
CA HIS A 6 -5.27 -5.70 -32.26
C HIS A 6 -4.10 -5.26 -31.37
N THR A 7 -4.01 -3.97 -31.07
CA THR A 7 -2.93 -3.39 -30.30
C THR A 7 -3.46 -2.35 -29.32
N VAL A 8 -3.09 -2.49 -28.06
CA VAL A 8 -3.45 -1.59 -26.95
C VAL A 8 -2.19 -1.05 -26.29
N LEU A 9 -2.12 0.28 -26.15
CA LEU A 9 -1.10 0.92 -25.32
C LEU A 9 -1.59 1.06 -23.89
N ILE A 10 -0.75 0.73 -22.92
CA ILE A 10 -1.01 0.85 -21.49
C ILE A 10 -0.30 2.12 -20.99
N ALA A 11 -1.08 3.19 -20.75
CA ALA A 11 -0.57 4.48 -20.29
C ALA A 11 -0.43 4.51 -18.76
N ASN A 12 0.28 3.52 -18.23
CA ASN A 12 0.50 3.36 -16.79
C ASN A 12 1.72 2.47 -16.52
N ARG A 13 2.03 2.25 -15.24
CA ARG A 13 3.17 1.49 -14.75
C ARG A 13 2.78 0.50 -13.64
N GLY A 14 3.77 -0.26 -13.19
CA GLY A 14 3.66 -1.09 -12.00
C GLY A 14 2.60 -2.19 -12.12
N GLU A 15 1.90 -2.47 -11.02
CA GLU A 15 1.00 -3.62 -10.95
C GLU A 15 -0.18 -3.51 -11.92
N ILE A 16 -0.75 -2.29 -12.09
CA ILE A 16 -1.89 -2.12 -12.98
C ILE A 16 -1.53 -2.31 -14.44
N ALA A 17 -0.35 -1.87 -14.87
CA ALA A 17 0.13 -2.15 -16.21
C ALA A 17 0.32 -3.66 -16.44
N CYS A 18 0.94 -4.37 -15.48
CA CYS A 18 1.05 -5.83 -15.51
C CYS A 18 -0.32 -6.51 -15.54
N ARG A 19 -1.29 -5.99 -14.78
CA ARG A 19 -2.66 -6.47 -14.72
C ARG A 19 -3.36 -6.37 -16.09
N VAL A 20 -3.27 -5.22 -16.73
CA VAL A 20 -3.85 -4.99 -18.06
C VAL A 20 -3.17 -5.86 -19.12
N ILE A 21 -1.83 -5.96 -19.09
CA ILE A 21 -1.06 -6.81 -20.01
C ILE A 21 -1.54 -8.26 -19.94
N ARG A 22 -1.79 -8.80 -18.75
CA ARG A 22 -2.28 -10.19 -18.57
C ARG A 22 -3.60 -10.43 -19.29
N THR A 23 -4.55 -9.52 -19.15
CA THR A 23 -5.85 -9.64 -19.84
C THR A 23 -5.69 -9.49 -21.35
N CYS A 24 -4.94 -8.50 -21.83
CA CYS A 24 -4.66 -8.32 -23.24
C CYS A 24 -4.05 -9.58 -23.87
N ARG A 25 -3.05 -10.17 -23.23
CA ARG A 25 -2.43 -11.44 -23.69
C ARG A 25 -3.42 -12.59 -23.75
N ARG A 26 -4.26 -12.74 -22.73
CA ARG A 26 -5.32 -13.78 -22.71
C ARG A 26 -6.29 -13.62 -23.88
N LEU A 27 -6.54 -12.38 -24.29
CA LEU A 27 -7.42 -12.04 -25.43
C LEU A 27 -6.70 -12.05 -26.78
N GLY A 28 -5.39 -12.28 -26.83
CA GLY A 28 -4.60 -12.23 -28.06
C GLY A 28 -4.35 -10.81 -28.57
N ILE A 29 -4.41 -9.81 -27.71
CA ILE A 29 -4.18 -8.39 -28.01
C ILE A 29 -2.70 -8.06 -27.79
N ARG A 30 -2.05 -7.47 -28.80
CA ARG A 30 -0.67 -6.97 -28.67
C ARG A 30 -0.61 -5.80 -27.72
N THR A 31 0.39 -5.81 -26.83
CA THR A 31 0.55 -4.83 -25.75
C THR A 31 1.72 -3.90 -25.98
N VAL A 32 1.50 -2.62 -25.75
CA VAL A 32 2.52 -1.57 -25.80
C VAL A 32 2.61 -0.94 -24.43
N ALA A 33 3.77 -1.04 -23.77
CA ALA A 33 4.03 -0.31 -22.54
C ALA A 33 4.67 1.04 -22.84
N VAL A 34 4.52 1.98 -21.90
CA VAL A 34 5.33 3.20 -21.83
C VAL A 34 6.13 3.18 -20.54
N TYR A 35 7.29 3.83 -20.53
CA TYR A 35 8.14 3.85 -19.35
C TYR A 35 8.96 5.13 -19.23
N SER A 36 9.17 5.55 -17.97
CA SER A 36 10.14 6.58 -17.61
C SER A 36 11.54 6.00 -17.50
N GLU A 37 12.56 6.82 -17.46
CA GLU A 37 13.95 6.37 -17.22
C GLU A 37 14.09 5.48 -15.99
N ALA A 38 13.35 5.78 -14.89
CA ALA A 38 13.36 4.98 -13.67
C ALA A 38 12.73 3.60 -13.81
N ASP A 39 11.90 3.39 -14.82
CA ASP A 39 11.16 2.15 -15.06
C ASP A 39 11.70 1.35 -16.27
N ALA A 40 12.86 1.69 -16.83
CA ALA A 40 13.39 1.06 -18.03
C ALA A 40 13.47 -0.48 -17.93
N ASP A 41 13.79 -0.98 -16.74
CA ASP A 41 13.88 -2.42 -16.44
C ASP A 41 12.68 -2.96 -15.63
N ALA A 42 11.58 -2.17 -15.51
CA ALA A 42 10.42 -2.56 -14.71
C ALA A 42 9.68 -3.77 -15.29
N GLN A 43 8.98 -4.50 -14.41
CA GLN A 43 8.27 -5.73 -14.77
C GLN A 43 7.27 -5.52 -15.93
N HIS A 44 6.52 -4.42 -15.96
CA HIS A 44 5.55 -4.16 -17.03
C HIS A 44 6.22 -3.95 -18.39
N VAL A 45 7.44 -3.38 -18.41
CA VAL A 45 8.25 -3.22 -19.64
C VAL A 45 8.69 -4.57 -20.16
N ARG A 46 9.20 -5.43 -19.27
CA ARG A 46 9.60 -6.81 -19.62
C ARG A 46 8.44 -7.70 -20.07
N LEU A 47 7.24 -7.41 -19.57
CA LEU A 47 6.03 -8.18 -19.90
C LEU A 47 5.38 -7.74 -21.21
N ALA A 48 5.45 -6.49 -21.62
CA ALA A 48 4.81 -6.00 -22.85
C ALA A 48 5.48 -6.53 -24.11
N ASP A 49 4.74 -6.59 -25.23
CA ASP A 49 5.27 -7.00 -26.52
C ASP A 49 6.25 -5.97 -27.11
N CYS A 50 6.05 -4.69 -26.79
CA CYS A 50 7.01 -3.62 -27.02
C CYS A 50 6.81 -2.49 -25.99
N ALA A 51 7.82 -1.62 -25.86
CA ALA A 51 7.78 -0.51 -24.90
C ALA A 51 8.45 0.73 -25.47
N TYR A 52 7.94 1.93 -25.09
CA TYR A 52 8.42 3.22 -25.56
C TYR A 52 8.83 4.11 -24.38
N PRO A 53 10.02 4.74 -24.43
CA PRO A 53 10.43 5.73 -23.44
C PRO A 53 9.59 7.00 -23.58
N ILE A 54 9.15 7.58 -22.45
CA ILE A 54 8.32 8.79 -22.44
C ILE A 54 8.93 9.95 -21.65
N GLY A 55 10.15 9.80 -21.13
CA GLY A 55 10.89 10.87 -20.48
C GLY A 55 11.52 10.50 -19.15
N GLY A 56 11.85 11.53 -18.37
CA GLY A 56 12.59 11.43 -17.11
C GLY A 56 11.84 10.69 -16.00
N PRO A 57 12.49 10.51 -14.82
CA PRO A 57 11.97 9.65 -13.77
C PRO A 57 10.72 10.19 -13.06
N ARG A 58 10.50 11.50 -13.04
CA ARG A 58 9.36 12.10 -12.35
C ARG A 58 8.06 11.90 -13.14
N PRO A 59 6.89 11.77 -12.50
CA PRO A 59 5.61 11.67 -13.18
C PRO A 59 5.34 12.82 -14.18
N GLN A 60 5.69 14.04 -13.81
CA GLN A 60 5.52 15.24 -14.64
C GLN A 60 6.37 15.20 -15.91
N ASP A 61 7.53 14.54 -15.84
CA ASP A 61 8.49 14.45 -16.95
C ASP A 61 8.20 13.22 -17.83
N SER A 62 7.23 12.36 -17.46
CA SER A 62 6.93 11.09 -18.13
C SER A 62 5.43 10.76 -18.17
N TYR A 63 4.89 10.06 -17.19
CA TYR A 63 3.51 9.51 -17.19
C TYR A 63 2.39 10.55 -17.21
N LEU A 64 2.67 11.80 -16.91
CA LEU A 64 1.73 12.94 -17.05
C LEU A 64 1.89 13.69 -18.37
N ARG A 65 2.82 13.28 -19.25
CA ARG A 65 3.00 13.86 -20.59
C ARG A 65 2.10 13.17 -21.61
N GLY A 66 0.85 13.61 -21.68
CA GLY A 66 -0.14 13.05 -22.61
C GLY A 66 0.32 13.05 -24.06
N GLU A 67 1.05 14.07 -24.48
CA GLU A 67 1.61 14.19 -25.84
C GLU A 67 2.60 13.05 -26.16
N ALA A 68 3.55 12.77 -25.26
CA ALA A 68 4.52 11.70 -25.44
C ALA A 68 3.85 10.32 -25.50
N ILE A 69 2.78 10.12 -24.71
CA ILE A 69 1.99 8.89 -24.73
C ILE A 69 1.25 8.73 -26.06
N LEU A 70 0.66 9.82 -26.59
CA LEU A 70 0.00 9.81 -27.91
C LEU A 70 0.98 9.58 -29.05
N GLU A 71 2.19 10.13 -28.98
CA GLU A 71 3.27 9.85 -29.95
C GLU A 71 3.64 8.37 -29.95
N ALA A 72 3.83 7.77 -28.76
CA ALA A 72 4.09 6.34 -28.61
C ALA A 72 2.94 5.49 -29.17
N ALA A 73 1.68 5.91 -28.96
CA ALA A 73 0.52 5.21 -29.49
C ALA A 73 0.47 5.24 -31.03
N ARG A 74 0.75 6.39 -31.64
CA ARG A 74 0.84 6.53 -33.11
C ARG A 74 1.99 5.71 -33.68
N ALA A 75 3.17 5.79 -33.06
CA ALA A 75 4.36 5.07 -33.51
C ALA A 75 4.21 3.54 -33.44
N SER A 76 3.47 3.05 -32.43
CA SER A 76 3.20 1.62 -32.25
C SER A 76 2.01 1.09 -33.06
N GLY A 77 1.19 1.98 -33.63
CA GLY A 77 -0.08 1.62 -34.27
C GLY A 77 -1.15 1.17 -33.29
N ALA A 78 -1.10 1.61 -32.03
CA ALA A 78 -2.10 1.28 -31.03
C ALA A 78 -3.46 1.87 -31.40
N GLN A 79 -4.50 1.05 -31.35
CA GLN A 79 -5.88 1.42 -31.64
C GLN A 79 -6.61 1.98 -30.42
N ALA A 80 -6.13 1.62 -29.23
CA ALA A 80 -6.70 2.06 -27.97
C ALA A 80 -5.63 2.30 -26.91
N ILE A 81 -5.93 3.15 -25.93
CA ILE A 81 -5.10 3.45 -24.78
C ILE A 81 -5.87 3.05 -23.52
N HIS A 82 -5.26 2.18 -22.70
CA HIS A 82 -5.75 1.87 -21.35
C HIS A 82 -4.99 2.71 -20.33
N PRO A 83 -5.66 3.64 -19.63
CA PRO A 83 -4.99 4.55 -18.70
C PRO A 83 -4.69 3.92 -17.32
N GLY A 84 -5.24 2.74 -17.00
CA GLY A 84 -5.19 2.16 -15.67
C GLY A 84 -5.93 3.00 -14.63
N TYR A 85 -5.25 3.33 -13.53
CA TYR A 85 -5.71 4.27 -12.51
C TYR A 85 -4.57 5.25 -12.14
N GLY A 86 -4.92 6.40 -11.55
CA GLY A 86 -3.96 7.49 -11.32
C GLY A 86 -3.50 8.15 -12.62
N PHE A 87 -2.43 8.93 -12.57
CA PHE A 87 -1.87 9.68 -13.71
C PHE A 87 -2.94 10.37 -14.58
N LEU A 88 -3.09 9.93 -15.82
CA LEU A 88 -4.03 10.52 -16.80
C LEU A 88 -5.39 9.81 -16.87
N SER A 89 -5.68 8.86 -15.99
CA SER A 89 -6.93 8.07 -16.06
C SER A 89 -8.20 8.89 -15.85
N GLU A 90 -8.11 10.00 -15.12
CA GLU A 90 -9.21 10.93 -14.85
C GLU A 90 -8.96 12.31 -15.49
N ASN A 91 -8.17 12.36 -16.58
CA ASN A 91 -7.85 13.58 -17.30
C ASN A 91 -8.72 13.72 -18.54
N ALA A 92 -9.73 14.59 -18.48
CA ALA A 92 -10.67 14.82 -19.59
C ALA A 92 -9.98 15.37 -20.84
N ALA A 93 -8.96 16.22 -20.69
CA ALA A 93 -8.21 16.77 -21.83
C ALA A 93 -7.45 15.67 -22.57
N PHE A 94 -6.82 14.74 -21.83
CA PHE A 94 -6.15 13.59 -22.44
C PHE A 94 -7.13 12.65 -23.14
N ALA A 95 -8.27 12.35 -22.51
CA ALA A 95 -9.31 11.52 -23.13
C ALA A 95 -9.83 12.15 -24.44
N ARG A 96 -9.97 13.49 -24.48
CA ARG A 96 -10.36 14.25 -25.68
C ARG A 96 -9.28 14.17 -26.75
N ALA A 97 -8.01 14.36 -26.38
CA ALA A 97 -6.89 14.28 -27.30
C ALA A 97 -6.72 12.87 -27.91
N CYS A 98 -7.04 11.81 -27.16
CA CYS A 98 -7.12 10.44 -27.70
C CYS A 98 -8.19 10.35 -28.79
N ALA A 99 -9.40 10.84 -28.53
CA ALA A 99 -10.50 10.82 -29.50
C ALA A 99 -10.17 11.62 -30.77
N GLU A 100 -9.57 12.82 -30.64
CA GLU A 100 -9.10 13.65 -31.74
C GLU A 100 -8.00 12.96 -32.57
N ALA A 101 -7.18 12.13 -31.94
CA ALA A 101 -6.17 11.31 -32.60
C ALA A 101 -6.74 10.04 -33.27
N GLY A 102 -8.05 9.76 -33.14
CA GLY A 102 -8.67 8.54 -33.64
C GLY A 102 -8.30 7.28 -32.85
N ILE A 103 -7.84 7.44 -31.57
CA ILE A 103 -7.43 6.36 -30.67
C ILE A 103 -8.49 6.22 -29.57
N ALA A 104 -9.03 5.01 -29.37
CA ALA A 104 -10.02 4.76 -28.35
C ALA A 104 -9.42 4.92 -26.94
N PHE A 105 -9.99 5.81 -26.12
CA PHE A 105 -9.67 5.89 -24.70
C PHE A 105 -10.48 4.84 -23.96
N ILE A 106 -9.82 3.89 -23.30
CA ILE A 106 -10.48 2.81 -22.55
C ILE A 106 -10.86 3.34 -21.16
N GLY A 107 -11.99 4.02 -21.11
CA GLY A 107 -12.51 4.73 -19.94
C GLY A 107 -13.77 5.51 -20.28
N PRO A 108 -14.21 6.39 -19.38
CA PRO A 108 -15.42 7.18 -19.57
C PRO A 108 -15.22 8.31 -20.60
N ARG A 109 -16.34 8.91 -20.99
CA ARG A 109 -16.34 10.07 -21.88
C ARG A 109 -15.70 11.28 -21.20
N PRO A 110 -15.03 12.20 -21.93
CA PRO A 110 -14.45 13.41 -21.34
C PRO A 110 -15.44 14.22 -20.50
N GLN A 111 -16.69 14.32 -20.95
CA GLN A 111 -17.75 15.06 -20.26
C GLN A 111 -18.10 14.43 -18.91
N SER A 112 -18.09 13.10 -18.80
CA SER A 112 -18.36 12.40 -17.55
C SER A 112 -17.22 12.62 -16.55
N ILE A 113 -15.96 12.66 -17.02
CA ILE A 113 -14.80 13.00 -16.21
C ILE A 113 -14.90 14.44 -15.69
N GLU A 114 -15.21 15.39 -16.56
CA GLU A 114 -15.37 16.81 -16.20
C GLU A 114 -16.48 17.01 -15.18
N ALA A 115 -17.63 16.37 -15.39
CA ALA A 115 -18.79 16.49 -14.48
C ALA A 115 -18.48 15.99 -13.06
N MET A 116 -17.64 14.97 -12.92
CA MET A 116 -17.23 14.41 -11.64
C MET A 116 -15.96 15.05 -11.06
N GLY A 117 -15.20 15.80 -11.85
CA GLY A 117 -13.93 16.43 -11.43
C GLY A 117 -14.10 17.56 -10.39
N SER A 118 -15.28 18.18 -10.30
CA SER A 118 -15.59 19.19 -9.28
C SER A 118 -16.55 18.61 -8.25
N LYS A 119 -16.15 18.55 -6.98
CA LYS A 119 -16.97 18.02 -5.90
C LYS A 119 -18.31 18.77 -5.74
N ALA A 120 -18.28 20.11 -5.88
CA ALA A 120 -19.49 20.92 -5.78
C ALA A 120 -20.44 20.66 -6.95
N ALA A 121 -19.92 20.63 -8.20
CA ALA A 121 -20.72 20.34 -9.37
C ALA A 121 -21.29 18.91 -9.36
N ALA A 122 -20.47 17.92 -8.97
CA ALA A 122 -20.90 16.55 -8.81
C ALA A 122 -22.05 16.43 -7.81
N LYS A 123 -21.94 17.06 -6.63
CA LYS A 123 -23.00 17.06 -5.61
C LYS A 123 -24.28 17.71 -6.11
N ALA A 124 -24.20 18.88 -6.72
CA ALA A 124 -25.37 19.55 -7.28
C ALA A 124 -26.07 18.69 -8.36
N LEU A 125 -25.31 17.93 -9.14
CA LEU A 125 -25.84 16.99 -10.12
C LEU A 125 -26.49 15.79 -9.43
N MET A 126 -25.85 15.21 -8.41
CA MET A 126 -26.38 14.07 -7.66
C MET A 126 -27.67 14.40 -6.94
N GLU A 127 -27.78 15.61 -6.35
CA GLU A 127 -29.00 16.10 -5.71
C GLU A 127 -30.20 16.10 -6.69
N LYS A 128 -30.00 16.60 -7.91
CA LYS A 128 -31.04 16.61 -8.96
C LYS A 128 -31.52 15.21 -9.34
N HIS A 129 -30.67 14.20 -9.19
CA HIS A 129 -30.99 12.81 -9.53
C HIS A 129 -31.39 11.97 -8.30
N GLY A 130 -31.63 12.61 -7.15
CA GLY A 130 -32.11 11.94 -5.94
C GLY A 130 -31.09 11.03 -5.26
N VAL A 131 -29.80 11.20 -5.54
CA VAL A 131 -28.73 10.48 -4.84
C VAL A 131 -28.52 11.12 -3.47
N PRO A 132 -28.56 10.34 -2.36
CA PRO A 132 -28.43 10.90 -1.02
C PRO A 132 -27.09 11.62 -0.82
N LEU A 133 -27.14 12.88 -0.34
CA LEU A 133 -25.97 13.68 -0.01
C LEU A 133 -25.88 13.91 1.50
N VAL A 134 -24.65 14.05 2.00
CA VAL A 134 -24.46 14.53 3.39
C VAL A 134 -25.12 15.90 3.54
N PRO A 135 -26.00 16.08 4.54
CA PRO A 135 -26.61 17.39 4.79
C PRO A 135 -25.54 18.47 4.96
N GLY A 136 -25.71 19.60 4.26
CA GLY A 136 -24.70 20.64 4.30
C GLY A 136 -24.93 21.74 3.26
N TYR A 137 -23.83 22.40 2.85
CA TYR A 137 -23.84 23.46 1.86
C TYR A 137 -22.70 23.28 0.85
N HIS A 138 -23.03 23.34 -0.42
CA HIS A 138 -22.08 23.21 -1.54
C HIS A 138 -22.33 24.25 -2.65
N GLY A 139 -23.00 25.36 -2.30
CA GLY A 139 -23.33 26.43 -3.25
C GLY A 139 -22.18 27.40 -3.52
N GLU A 140 -22.45 28.39 -4.38
CA GLU A 140 -21.44 29.35 -4.86
C GLU A 140 -21.23 30.53 -3.90
N ASP A 141 -22.19 30.85 -3.03
CA ASP A 141 -22.04 31.93 -2.05
C ASP A 141 -21.03 31.53 -0.98
N GLN A 142 -19.93 32.26 -0.92
CA GLN A 142 -18.77 31.97 -0.05
C GLN A 142 -18.55 33.10 0.98
N ASP A 143 -19.54 33.98 1.18
CA ASP A 143 -19.49 34.98 2.25
C ASP A 143 -19.39 34.33 3.62
N GLY A 144 -18.43 34.79 4.44
CA GLY A 144 -18.15 34.17 5.73
C GLY A 144 -19.32 34.17 6.71
N ALA A 145 -20.15 35.22 6.70
CA ALA A 145 -21.34 35.32 7.57
C ALA A 145 -22.44 34.38 7.06
N PHE A 146 -22.62 34.30 5.75
CA PHE A 146 -23.53 33.35 5.13
C PHE A 146 -23.15 31.91 5.41
N LEU A 147 -21.87 31.57 5.26
CA LEU A 147 -21.37 30.23 5.58
C LEU A 147 -21.55 29.88 7.06
N ALA A 148 -21.39 30.84 7.96
CA ALA A 148 -21.66 30.64 9.39
C ALA A 148 -23.14 30.34 9.67
N GLU A 149 -24.06 31.03 8.99
CA GLU A 149 -25.49 30.73 9.07
C GLU A 149 -25.82 29.32 8.57
N ARG A 150 -25.22 28.93 7.43
CA ARG A 150 -25.35 27.58 6.86
C ARG A 150 -24.79 26.51 7.79
N ALA A 151 -23.64 26.79 8.45
CA ALA A 151 -23.06 25.89 9.43
C ALA A 151 -23.98 25.65 10.62
N GLN A 152 -24.63 26.72 11.16
CA GLN A 152 -25.60 26.58 12.21
C GLN A 152 -26.86 25.79 11.78
N ALA A 153 -27.35 26.04 10.56
CA ALA A 153 -28.48 25.29 10.00
C ALA A 153 -28.16 23.80 9.77
N THR A 154 -26.93 23.48 9.40
CA THR A 154 -26.47 22.10 9.22
C THR A 154 -26.28 21.37 10.55
N GLY A 155 -25.89 22.11 11.60
CA GLY A 155 -25.59 21.59 12.93
C GLY A 155 -24.14 21.11 13.09
N PHE A 156 -23.75 20.93 14.35
CA PHE A 156 -22.39 20.44 14.72
C PHE A 156 -22.47 19.05 15.32
N PRO A 157 -21.42 18.24 15.18
CA PRO A 157 -20.14 18.54 14.51
C PRO A 157 -20.29 18.67 12.99
N LEU A 158 -19.44 19.55 12.41
CA LEU A 158 -19.44 19.91 11.00
C LEU A 158 -18.05 19.69 10.39
N MET A 159 -18.00 19.31 9.11
CA MET A 159 -16.78 19.23 8.31
C MET A 159 -16.73 20.38 7.31
N ILE A 160 -15.66 21.17 7.33
CA ILE A 160 -15.30 22.11 6.27
C ILE A 160 -14.38 21.40 5.30
N LYS A 161 -14.64 21.49 3.99
CA LYS A 161 -13.84 20.86 2.92
C LYS A 161 -13.58 21.83 1.78
N ALA A 162 -12.39 21.77 1.16
CA ALA A 162 -12.16 22.49 -0.09
C ALA A 162 -13.07 21.94 -1.21
N ALA A 163 -13.63 22.83 -2.02
CA ALA A 163 -14.46 22.46 -3.18
C ALA A 163 -13.62 21.82 -4.29
N ALA A 164 -12.36 22.22 -4.42
CA ALA A 164 -11.36 21.66 -5.34
C ALA A 164 -10.34 20.82 -4.57
N GLY A 165 -9.71 19.85 -5.27
CA GLY A 165 -8.63 19.03 -4.72
C GLY A 165 -9.09 17.76 -3.99
N GLY A 166 -8.12 17.02 -3.43
CA GLY A 166 -8.32 15.72 -2.79
C GLY A 166 -7.26 15.43 -1.71
N GLY A 167 -7.24 14.18 -1.18
CA GLY A 167 -6.23 13.76 -0.22
C GLY A 167 -6.34 14.38 1.19
N GLY A 168 -7.52 14.93 1.55
CA GLY A 168 -7.76 15.46 2.90
C GLY A 168 -7.19 16.86 3.17
N LYS A 169 -6.50 17.50 2.21
CA LYS A 169 -6.00 18.87 2.35
C LYS A 169 -7.18 19.87 2.38
N GLY A 170 -7.08 20.89 3.25
CA GLY A 170 -8.16 21.88 3.44
C GLY A 170 -9.39 21.35 4.17
N MET A 171 -9.28 20.23 4.89
CA MET A 171 -10.37 19.68 5.70
C MET A 171 -10.22 20.06 7.17
N ARG A 172 -11.33 20.49 7.80
CA ARG A 172 -11.39 20.82 9.23
C ARG A 172 -12.69 20.30 9.84
N ILE A 173 -12.56 19.60 10.96
CA ILE A 173 -13.71 19.23 11.80
C ILE A 173 -13.95 20.37 12.77
N VAL A 174 -15.17 20.89 12.79
CA VAL A 174 -15.63 21.92 13.70
C VAL A 174 -16.66 21.30 14.64
N ARG A 175 -16.35 21.25 15.91
CA ARG A 175 -17.23 20.62 16.92
C ARG A 175 -18.24 21.57 17.51
N GLU A 176 -17.88 22.84 17.61
CA GLU A 176 -18.68 23.89 18.21
C GLU A 176 -18.72 25.15 17.34
N ALA A 177 -19.82 25.87 17.35
CA ALA A 177 -20.01 27.07 16.53
C ALA A 177 -18.92 28.14 16.71
N ARG A 178 -18.37 28.27 17.92
CA ARG A 178 -17.31 29.25 18.24
C ARG A 178 -16.00 29.00 17.47
N GLU A 179 -15.75 27.77 17.04
CA GLU A 179 -14.53 27.38 16.33
C GLU A 179 -14.63 27.63 14.82
N PHE A 180 -15.85 27.88 14.32
CA PHE A 180 -16.14 27.87 12.88
C PHE A 180 -15.35 28.91 12.09
N ALA A 181 -15.30 30.17 12.58
CA ALA A 181 -14.67 31.26 11.84
C ALA A 181 -13.16 31.04 11.64
N ASP A 182 -12.45 30.61 12.68
CA ASP A 182 -11.02 30.34 12.62
C ASP A 182 -10.71 29.11 11.74
N ALA A 183 -11.52 28.07 11.87
CA ALA A 183 -11.39 26.86 11.06
C ALA A 183 -11.65 27.14 9.57
N LEU A 184 -12.67 27.96 9.26
CA LEU A 184 -12.99 28.38 7.89
C LEU A 184 -11.83 29.17 7.28
N ALA A 185 -11.32 30.19 7.98
CA ALA A 185 -10.22 31.00 7.50
C ALA A 185 -8.93 30.18 7.28
N SER A 186 -8.68 29.21 8.17
CA SER A 186 -7.55 28.29 8.03
C SER A 186 -7.71 27.37 6.81
N ALA A 187 -8.89 26.77 6.64
CA ALA A 187 -9.18 25.88 5.50
C ALA A 187 -9.11 26.63 4.15
N GLN A 188 -9.63 27.85 4.09
CA GLN A 188 -9.57 28.69 2.89
C GLN A 188 -8.15 29.04 2.48
N ARG A 189 -7.26 29.39 3.43
CA ARG A 189 -5.83 29.68 3.14
C ARG A 189 -5.14 28.45 2.59
N GLU A 190 -5.36 27.30 3.21
CA GLU A 190 -4.75 26.04 2.76
C GLU A 190 -5.24 25.64 1.36
N ALA A 191 -6.53 25.77 1.10
CA ALA A 191 -7.12 25.44 -0.19
C ALA A 191 -6.63 26.41 -1.30
N GLN A 192 -6.55 27.70 -1.01
CA GLN A 192 -6.01 28.69 -1.93
C GLN A 192 -4.54 28.41 -2.29
N SER A 193 -3.72 28.05 -1.29
CA SER A 193 -2.31 27.72 -1.49
C SER A 193 -2.11 26.41 -2.23
N GLY A 194 -2.91 25.38 -1.90
CA GLY A 194 -2.74 24.03 -2.44
C GLY A 194 -3.41 23.79 -3.79
N PHE A 195 -4.54 24.46 -4.05
CA PHE A 195 -5.40 24.18 -5.20
C PHE A 195 -5.72 25.41 -6.06
N GLY A 196 -5.35 26.62 -5.58
CA GLY A 196 -5.71 27.86 -6.26
C GLY A 196 -7.18 28.26 -6.16
N ASP A 197 -7.98 27.56 -5.34
CA ASP A 197 -9.42 27.79 -5.13
C ASP A 197 -9.75 27.76 -3.65
N ALA A 198 -10.24 28.89 -3.11
CA ALA A 198 -10.61 29.03 -1.69
C ALA A 198 -12.06 28.63 -1.36
N ARG A 199 -12.84 28.14 -2.33
CA ARG A 199 -14.22 27.75 -2.09
C ARG A 199 -14.32 26.56 -1.17
N MET A 200 -15.28 26.65 -0.21
CA MET A 200 -15.50 25.63 0.81
C MET A 200 -16.86 24.96 0.66
N ILE A 201 -16.91 23.71 1.02
CA ILE A 201 -18.11 22.91 1.20
C ILE A 201 -18.27 22.67 2.70
N LEU A 202 -19.50 22.78 3.20
CA LEU A 202 -19.85 22.44 4.57
C LEU A 202 -20.67 21.15 4.56
N GLU A 203 -20.35 20.22 5.46
CA GLU A 203 -21.08 18.96 5.59
C GLU A 203 -21.23 18.57 7.06
N ARG A 204 -22.37 17.96 7.41
CA ARG A 204 -22.48 17.29 8.70
C ARG A 204 -21.33 16.29 8.86
N TYR A 205 -20.67 16.32 10.00
CA TYR A 205 -19.65 15.32 10.29
C TYR A 205 -20.32 14.01 10.72
N VAL A 206 -20.08 12.94 9.97
CA VAL A 206 -20.55 11.60 10.31
C VAL A 206 -19.51 10.96 11.23
N GLU A 207 -19.91 10.64 12.45
CA GLU A 207 -19.02 10.02 13.43
C GLU A 207 -18.84 8.53 13.17
N HIS A 208 -17.61 8.04 13.29
CA HIS A 208 -17.25 6.63 13.07
C HIS A 208 -17.82 6.06 11.78
N PRO A 209 -17.65 6.73 10.63
CA PRO A 209 -18.30 6.31 9.41
C PRO A 209 -17.60 5.10 8.81
N ARG A 210 -18.35 4.36 7.99
CA ARG A 210 -17.80 3.37 7.08
C ARG A 210 -17.61 3.96 5.69
N HIS A 211 -16.62 3.45 4.98
CA HIS A 211 -16.39 3.73 3.58
C HIS A 211 -16.82 2.51 2.78
N ILE A 212 -17.95 2.62 2.11
CA ILE A 212 -18.49 1.55 1.26
C ILE A 212 -18.68 2.12 -0.14
N GLU A 213 -18.24 1.38 -1.12
CA GLU A 213 -18.26 1.82 -2.51
C GLU A 213 -18.93 0.77 -3.40
N PHE A 214 -19.49 1.22 -4.53
CA PHE A 214 -20.14 0.34 -5.49
C PHE A 214 -19.41 0.38 -6.83
N GLN A 215 -19.01 -0.79 -7.31
CA GLN A 215 -18.53 -0.92 -8.68
C GLN A 215 -19.69 -0.72 -9.64
N VAL A 216 -19.63 0.31 -10.47
CA VAL A 216 -20.56 0.50 -11.58
C VAL A 216 -19.89 0.20 -12.90
N PHE A 217 -20.70 -0.18 -13.89
CA PHE A 217 -20.24 -0.37 -15.25
C PHE A 217 -21.32 0.09 -16.22
N GLY A 218 -20.94 0.94 -17.19
CA GLY A 218 -21.82 1.44 -18.23
C GLY A 218 -21.31 1.07 -19.62
N ASP A 219 -22.22 0.94 -20.61
CA ASP A 219 -21.88 0.78 -22.02
C ASP A 219 -22.30 1.99 -22.86
N ALA A 220 -21.88 1.99 -24.13
CA ALA A 220 -22.23 3.06 -25.06
C ALA A 220 -23.71 3.05 -25.51
N HIS A 221 -24.48 2.01 -25.13
CA HIS A 221 -25.89 1.81 -25.47
C HIS A 221 -26.84 2.31 -24.38
N GLY A 222 -26.31 2.89 -23.30
CA GLY A 222 -27.09 3.44 -22.19
C GLY A 222 -27.43 2.44 -21.09
N HIS A 223 -26.90 1.22 -21.12
CA HIS A 223 -27.04 0.27 -20.03
C HIS A 223 -26.03 0.60 -18.93
N VAL A 224 -26.49 0.65 -17.70
CA VAL A 224 -25.65 0.85 -16.51
C VAL A 224 -26.09 -0.14 -15.44
N ILE A 225 -25.15 -0.88 -14.89
CA ILE A 225 -25.33 -1.84 -13.80
C ILE A 225 -24.35 -1.57 -12.66
N HIS A 226 -24.63 -2.13 -11.48
CA HIS A 226 -23.65 -2.25 -10.41
C HIS A 226 -23.21 -3.71 -10.22
N LEU A 227 -21.96 -3.89 -9.83
CA LEU A 227 -21.32 -5.19 -9.58
C LEU A 227 -21.08 -5.41 -8.07
N ASN A 228 -22.04 -5.01 -7.25
CA ASN A 228 -22.02 -4.99 -5.80
C ASN A 228 -20.98 -4.02 -5.18
N GLU A 229 -20.94 -4.04 -3.85
CA GLU A 229 -20.11 -3.16 -3.04
C GLU A 229 -18.76 -3.77 -2.69
N ARG A 230 -17.88 -2.87 -2.22
CA ARG A 230 -16.67 -3.17 -1.48
C ARG A 230 -16.67 -2.38 -0.18
N GLU A 231 -16.25 -2.99 0.92
CA GLU A 231 -15.98 -2.36 2.20
C GLU A 231 -14.52 -1.91 2.22
N CYS A 232 -14.28 -0.61 2.40
CA CYS A 232 -12.96 0.01 2.37
C CYS A 232 -12.66 0.82 3.63
N SER A 233 -13.32 0.51 4.74
CA SER A 233 -13.20 1.26 6.00
C SER A 233 -11.85 1.07 6.70
N ALA A 234 -11.14 -0.04 6.44
CA ALA A 234 -9.82 -0.26 7.00
C ALA A 234 -8.78 0.59 6.25
N GLN A 235 -8.61 1.82 6.68
CA GLN A 235 -7.72 2.80 6.06
C GLN A 235 -6.93 3.57 7.11
N ARG A 236 -5.80 4.12 6.71
CA ARG A 236 -4.94 4.97 7.52
C ARG A 236 -4.68 6.26 6.75
N ARG A 237 -4.96 7.42 7.38
CA ARG A 237 -4.83 8.74 6.73
C ARG A 237 -5.42 8.74 5.30
N TYR A 238 -6.63 8.17 5.16
CA TYR A 238 -7.36 8.00 3.89
C TYR A 238 -6.74 7.02 2.88
N GLN A 239 -5.66 6.32 3.21
CA GLN A 239 -5.10 5.26 2.39
C GLN A 239 -5.74 3.92 2.78
N LYS A 240 -6.44 3.29 1.85
CA LYS A 240 -7.06 1.97 2.02
C LYS A 240 -5.96 0.92 2.22
N VAL A 241 -6.15 -0.01 3.14
CA VAL A 241 -5.19 -1.06 3.50
C VAL A 241 -5.78 -2.46 3.35
N LEU A 242 -7.06 -2.60 3.76
CA LEU A 242 -7.84 -3.83 3.60
C LEU A 242 -9.16 -3.46 2.95
N GLU A 243 -9.47 -4.18 1.88
CA GLU A 243 -10.75 -4.09 1.17
C GLU A 243 -11.39 -5.48 1.10
N GLU A 244 -12.70 -5.54 1.25
CA GLU A 244 -13.44 -6.81 1.21
C GLU A 244 -14.80 -6.69 0.53
N THR A 245 -15.27 -7.80 -0.02
CA THR A 245 -16.63 -7.93 -0.56
C THR A 245 -17.17 -9.34 -0.33
N PRO A 246 -18.47 -9.47 0.08
CA PRO A 246 -19.40 -8.40 0.43
C PRO A 246 -19.06 -7.70 1.75
N SER A 247 -19.57 -6.47 1.95
CA SER A 247 -19.41 -5.77 3.21
C SER A 247 -20.05 -6.53 4.37
N PRO A 248 -19.36 -6.75 5.49
CA PRO A 248 -19.94 -7.40 6.68
C PRO A 248 -21.01 -6.53 7.37
N PHE A 249 -21.11 -5.26 6.99
CA PHE A 249 -22.06 -4.32 7.58
C PHE A 249 -23.39 -4.23 6.82
N LEU A 250 -23.39 -4.47 5.51
CA LEU A 250 -24.59 -4.25 4.69
C LEU A 250 -25.60 -5.40 4.76
N THR A 251 -26.84 -5.03 5.06
CA THR A 251 -27.98 -5.93 4.83
C THR A 251 -28.33 -5.99 3.33
N PRO A 252 -29.06 -7.04 2.87
CA PRO A 252 -29.52 -7.10 1.47
C PRO A 252 -30.33 -5.87 1.04
N GLN A 253 -31.15 -5.32 1.94
CA GLN A 253 -31.97 -4.13 1.67
C GLN A 253 -31.11 -2.88 1.50
N ARG A 254 -30.10 -2.67 2.36
CA ARG A 254 -29.16 -1.55 2.26
C ARG A 254 -28.35 -1.67 0.98
N ARG A 255 -27.85 -2.86 0.66
CA ARG A 255 -27.10 -3.13 -0.60
C ARG A 255 -27.93 -2.76 -1.81
N ALA A 256 -29.21 -3.14 -1.85
CA ALA A 256 -30.10 -2.83 -2.97
C ALA A 256 -30.34 -1.31 -3.09
N ALA A 257 -30.56 -0.60 -1.99
CA ALA A 257 -30.76 0.85 -1.98
C ALA A 257 -29.53 1.61 -2.42
N MET A 258 -28.35 1.27 -1.89
CA MET A 258 -27.08 1.89 -2.27
C MET A 258 -26.71 1.57 -3.72
N GLY A 259 -26.92 0.34 -4.17
CA GLY A 259 -26.69 -0.06 -5.56
C GLY A 259 -27.56 0.73 -6.54
N ALA A 260 -28.83 0.94 -6.20
CA ALA A 260 -29.73 1.78 -7.01
C ALA A 260 -29.25 3.25 -7.06
N ALA A 261 -28.77 3.80 -5.94
CA ALA A 261 -28.20 5.13 -5.89
C ALA A 261 -26.91 5.24 -6.72
N ALA A 262 -26.04 4.21 -6.69
CA ALA A 262 -24.84 4.15 -7.49
C ALA A 262 -25.14 4.12 -8.99
N VAL A 263 -26.13 3.32 -9.42
CA VAL A 263 -26.58 3.29 -10.82
C VAL A 263 -27.19 4.64 -11.24
N ALA A 264 -27.96 5.29 -10.36
CA ALA A 264 -28.53 6.60 -10.63
C ALA A 264 -27.41 7.66 -10.82
N ALA A 265 -26.38 7.63 -9.97
CA ALA A 265 -25.21 8.50 -10.08
C ALA A 265 -24.47 8.32 -11.42
N ALA A 266 -24.22 7.08 -11.82
CA ALA A 266 -23.55 6.79 -13.10
C ALA A 266 -24.41 7.20 -14.32
N LYS A 267 -25.72 6.97 -14.27
CA LYS A 267 -26.64 7.41 -15.32
C LYS A 267 -26.72 8.93 -15.46
N ALA A 268 -26.60 9.67 -14.35
CA ALA A 268 -26.64 11.12 -14.35
C ALA A 268 -25.54 11.79 -15.19
N VAL A 269 -24.45 11.04 -15.48
CA VAL A 269 -23.30 11.50 -16.26
C VAL A 269 -23.06 10.70 -17.54
N ASP A 270 -24.03 9.95 -18.02
CA ASP A 270 -23.90 9.08 -19.21
C ASP A 270 -22.62 8.22 -19.17
N TYR A 271 -22.40 7.58 -18.03
CA TYR A 271 -21.15 6.90 -17.73
C TYR A 271 -20.93 5.68 -18.61
N VAL A 272 -19.70 5.55 -19.14
CA VAL A 272 -19.24 4.41 -19.95
C VAL A 272 -17.96 3.86 -19.34
N GLY A 273 -17.81 2.54 -19.31
CA GLY A 273 -16.67 1.83 -18.73
C GLY A 273 -16.84 1.53 -17.25
N ALA A 274 -15.74 1.15 -16.61
CA ALA A 274 -15.67 0.85 -15.18
C ALA A 274 -15.58 2.14 -14.36
N GLY A 275 -16.41 2.29 -13.36
CA GLY A 275 -16.39 3.39 -12.40
C GLY A 275 -16.78 2.93 -11.01
N THR A 276 -16.53 3.75 -10.01
CA THR A 276 -16.86 3.44 -8.63
C THR A 276 -17.53 4.63 -7.98
N VAL A 277 -18.69 4.38 -7.35
CA VAL A 277 -19.42 5.38 -6.56
C VAL A 277 -19.14 5.11 -5.09
N GLU A 278 -18.52 6.07 -4.42
CA GLU A 278 -18.11 5.99 -3.02
C GLU A 278 -19.16 6.62 -2.12
N PHE A 279 -19.46 5.93 -1.01
CA PHE A 279 -20.42 6.38 0.01
C PHE A 279 -19.78 6.40 1.38
N ILE A 280 -20.12 7.44 2.15
CA ILE A 280 -19.92 7.46 3.59
C ILE A 280 -21.20 6.90 4.25
N VAL A 281 -21.03 5.95 5.17
CA VAL A 281 -22.14 5.21 5.78
C VAL A 281 -22.08 5.35 7.30
N GLY A 282 -23.16 5.85 7.90
CA GLY A 282 -23.29 5.98 9.34
C GLY A 282 -23.52 4.63 10.04
N GLN A 283 -23.29 4.58 11.34
CA GLN A 283 -23.53 3.37 12.15
C GLN A 283 -25.02 2.97 12.19
N ASP A 284 -25.92 3.94 12.00
CA ASP A 284 -27.38 3.73 11.85
C ASP A 284 -27.77 3.14 10.48
N GLY A 285 -26.82 3.09 9.56
CA GLY A 285 -27.01 2.64 8.18
C GLY A 285 -27.51 3.71 7.21
N SER A 286 -27.57 4.97 7.63
CA SER A 286 -27.69 6.09 6.71
C SER A 286 -26.47 6.13 5.79
N PHE A 287 -26.66 6.45 4.50
CA PHE A 287 -25.58 6.51 3.54
C PHE A 287 -25.68 7.74 2.66
N PHE A 288 -24.54 8.27 2.28
CA PHE A 288 -24.43 9.51 1.53
C PHE A 288 -23.31 9.42 0.50
N PHE A 289 -23.56 9.96 -0.69
CA PHE A 289 -22.58 10.06 -1.76
C PHE A 289 -21.38 10.91 -1.31
N MET A 290 -20.19 10.38 -1.54
CA MET A 290 -18.92 11.10 -1.35
C MET A 290 -18.38 11.63 -2.66
N GLU A 291 -18.07 10.73 -3.57
CA GLU A 291 -17.51 11.01 -4.89
C GLU A 291 -17.71 9.82 -5.84
N MET A 292 -17.46 10.04 -7.11
CA MET A 292 -17.38 8.99 -8.10
C MET A 292 -15.99 9.00 -8.74
N ASN A 293 -15.29 7.88 -8.61
CA ASN A 293 -14.05 7.66 -9.30
C ASN A 293 -14.33 7.18 -10.72
N THR A 294 -13.93 8.00 -11.70
CA THR A 294 -14.22 7.78 -13.12
C THR A 294 -13.17 6.89 -13.80
N ARG A 295 -12.77 5.84 -13.13
CA ARG A 295 -11.72 4.89 -13.54
C ARG A 295 -11.91 3.53 -12.87
N LEU A 296 -11.11 2.57 -13.29
CA LEU A 296 -10.94 1.31 -12.55
C LEU A 296 -10.27 1.61 -11.18
N GLN A 297 -10.75 0.98 -10.13
CA GLN A 297 -10.16 1.09 -8.78
C GLN A 297 -9.03 0.09 -8.55
N VAL A 298 -8.15 0.39 -7.59
CA VAL A 298 -7.07 -0.52 -7.18
C VAL A 298 -7.65 -1.85 -6.72
N GLU A 299 -8.70 -1.80 -5.91
CA GLU A 299 -9.38 -2.90 -5.22
C GLU A 299 -10.42 -3.66 -6.07
N HIS A 300 -10.45 -3.43 -7.41
CA HIS A 300 -11.34 -4.17 -8.31
C HIS A 300 -11.19 -5.72 -8.23
N PRO A 301 -10.03 -6.28 -7.86
CA PRO A 301 -9.86 -7.74 -7.81
C PRO A 301 -10.82 -8.45 -6.86
N VAL A 302 -11.23 -7.85 -5.74
CA VAL A 302 -12.20 -8.52 -4.84
C VAL A 302 -13.56 -8.69 -5.49
N THR A 303 -13.99 -7.71 -6.29
CA THR A 303 -15.21 -7.81 -7.11
C THR A 303 -15.08 -8.91 -8.17
N GLU A 304 -13.94 -8.96 -8.86
CA GLU A 304 -13.66 -9.99 -9.86
C GLU A 304 -13.69 -11.42 -9.27
N MET A 305 -13.07 -11.60 -8.10
CA MET A 305 -12.99 -12.91 -7.45
C MET A 305 -14.35 -13.43 -7.01
N THR A 306 -15.24 -12.57 -6.51
CA THR A 306 -16.58 -12.99 -6.06
C THR A 306 -17.55 -13.18 -7.22
N LEU A 307 -17.36 -12.50 -8.34
CA LEU A 307 -18.25 -12.57 -9.50
C LEU A 307 -17.75 -13.51 -10.61
N GLY A 308 -16.46 -13.88 -10.57
CA GLY A 308 -15.84 -14.67 -11.64
C GLY A 308 -15.70 -13.89 -12.95
N LEU A 309 -15.44 -12.56 -12.86
CA LEU A 309 -15.36 -11.64 -14.00
C LEU A 309 -13.93 -11.11 -14.17
N ASP A 310 -13.65 -10.57 -15.36
CA ASP A 310 -12.47 -9.76 -15.65
C ASP A 310 -12.92 -8.37 -16.11
N LEU A 311 -12.80 -7.38 -15.21
CA LEU A 311 -13.27 -6.01 -15.49
C LEU A 311 -12.42 -5.30 -16.55
N VAL A 312 -11.15 -5.66 -16.70
CA VAL A 312 -10.30 -5.14 -17.78
C VAL A 312 -10.78 -5.67 -19.13
N GLU A 313 -11.18 -6.95 -19.22
CA GLU A 313 -11.81 -7.47 -20.43
C GLU A 313 -13.09 -6.71 -20.76
N TRP A 314 -13.93 -6.44 -19.77
CA TRP A 314 -15.14 -5.66 -19.98
C TRP A 314 -14.85 -4.23 -20.45
N GLN A 315 -13.82 -3.59 -19.87
CA GLN A 315 -13.40 -2.26 -20.33
C GLN A 315 -12.96 -2.27 -21.79
N LEU A 316 -12.19 -3.27 -22.22
CA LEU A 316 -11.74 -3.42 -23.60
C LEU A 316 -12.91 -3.62 -24.56
N ARG A 317 -13.87 -4.50 -24.21
CA ARG A 317 -15.05 -4.80 -25.03
C ARG A 317 -15.99 -3.61 -25.17
N VAL A 318 -16.29 -2.96 -24.04
CA VAL A 318 -17.15 -1.76 -24.04
C VAL A 318 -16.51 -0.60 -24.81
N ALA A 319 -15.21 -0.40 -24.68
CA ALA A 319 -14.49 0.61 -25.46
C ALA A 319 -14.47 0.32 -26.98
N ALA A 320 -14.61 -0.95 -27.37
CA ALA A 320 -14.80 -1.37 -28.75
C ALA A 320 -16.26 -1.27 -29.25
N GLY A 321 -17.20 -0.82 -28.38
CA GLY A 321 -18.61 -0.63 -28.72
C GLY A 321 -19.50 -1.84 -28.44
N GLU A 322 -18.98 -2.89 -27.78
CA GLU A 322 -19.80 -4.04 -27.38
C GLU A 322 -20.74 -3.66 -26.20
N PRO A 323 -21.96 -4.22 -26.14
CA PRO A 323 -22.84 -4.03 -24.98
C PRO A 323 -22.31 -4.78 -23.76
N LEU A 324 -22.82 -4.40 -22.58
CA LEU A 324 -22.54 -5.15 -21.34
C LEU A 324 -22.95 -6.62 -21.50
N PRO A 325 -22.09 -7.57 -21.08
CA PRO A 325 -22.35 -9.00 -21.25
C PRO A 325 -23.39 -9.57 -20.28
N LEU A 326 -23.73 -8.84 -19.22
CA LEU A 326 -24.71 -9.25 -18.20
C LEU A 326 -25.69 -8.12 -17.89
N ALA A 327 -26.93 -8.48 -17.59
CA ALA A 327 -27.91 -7.58 -17.02
C ALA A 327 -27.83 -7.58 -15.47
N GLN A 328 -28.40 -6.55 -14.82
CA GLN A 328 -28.33 -6.42 -13.36
C GLN A 328 -28.83 -7.66 -12.60
N GLN A 329 -29.90 -8.26 -13.09
CA GLN A 329 -30.51 -9.46 -12.47
C GLN A 329 -29.64 -10.72 -12.60
N ASP A 330 -28.63 -10.71 -13.44
CA ASP A 330 -27.74 -11.87 -13.67
C ASP A 330 -26.49 -11.83 -12.80
N ILE A 331 -26.26 -10.72 -12.11
CA ILE A 331 -25.13 -10.55 -11.19
C ILE A 331 -25.32 -11.43 -9.95
N ARG A 332 -24.40 -12.38 -9.76
CA ARG A 332 -24.42 -13.35 -8.65
C ARG A 332 -23.05 -13.44 -8.01
N ALA A 333 -22.89 -12.79 -6.86
CA ALA A 333 -21.68 -12.95 -6.06
C ALA A 333 -21.69 -14.31 -5.33
N ARG A 334 -20.50 -14.89 -5.18
CA ARG A 334 -20.26 -16.14 -4.45
C ARG A 334 -19.10 -15.98 -3.51
N GLY A 335 -19.25 -16.48 -2.30
CA GLY A 335 -18.19 -16.45 -1.29
C GLY A 335 -17.88 -15.05 -0.80
N HIS A 336 -16.65 -14.89 -0.32
CA HIS A 336 -16.12 -13.67 0.22
C HIS A 336 -14.68 -13.47 -0.25
N ALA A 337 -14.34 -12.25 -0.68
CA ALA A 337 -12.97 -11.90 -1.09
C ALA A 337 -12.42 -10.79 -0.22
N ILE A 338 -11.12 -10.86 0.07
CA ILE A 338 -10.37 -9.87 0.84
C ILE A 338 -9.10 -9.52 0.05
N GLU A 339 -8.81 -8.24 -0.07
CA GLU A 339 -7.57 -7.70 -0.62
C GLU A 339 -6.77 -6.99 0.47
N LEU A 340 -5.46 -7.13 0.44
CA LEU A 340 -4.52 -6.36 1.24
C LEU A 340 -3.48 -5.71 0.34
N ARG A 341 -3.13 -4.47 0.66
CA ARG A 341 -2.08 -3.75 -0.05
C ARG A 341 -0.75 -3.91 0.66
N LEU A 342 0.19 -4.58 0.01
CA LEU A 342 1.55 -4.74 0.48
C LEU A 342 2.39 -3.56 0.01
N TYR A 343 2.87 -2.76 0.96
CA TYR A 343 3.67 -1.56 0.71
C TYR A 343 5.10 -1.70 1.24
N ALA A 344 6.04 -1.03 0.55
CA ALA A 344 7.37 -0.75 1.08
C ALA A 344 7.28 0.48 2.02
N GLU A 345 6.89 0.25 3.28
CA GLU A 345 6.68 1.26 4.31
C GLU A 345 7.20 0.76 5.65
N ASP A 346 7.63 1.67 6.53
CA ASP A 346 7.98 1.35 7.91
C ASP A 346 6.83 1.73 8.87
N PRO A 347 6.00 0.78 9.30
CA PRO A 347 4.90 1.06 10.24
C PRO A 347 5.35 1.64 11.57
N GLN A 348 6.55 1.27 12.06
CA GLN A 348 7.10 1.76 13.33
C GLN A 348 7.54 3.23 13.26
N GLN A 349 7.90 3.70 12.06
CA GLN A 349 8.24 5.09 11.80
C GLN A 349 7.09 5.86 11.13
N GLY A 350 5.85 5.62 11.57
CA GLY A 350 4.67 6.32 11.06
C GLY A 350 4.34 6.01 9.60
N PHE A 351 4.73 4.81 9.12
CA PHE A 351 4.58 4.35 7.73
C PHE A 351 5.39 5.18 6.73
N LEU A 352 6.59 5.53 7.12
CA LEU A 352 7.51 6.19 6.23
C LEU A 352 7.77 5.29 5.00
N PRO A 353 7.58 5.81 3.77
CA PRO A 353 7.82 5.02 2.57
C PRO A 353 9.29 4.61 2.48
N GLY A 354 9.54 3.35 2.14
CA GLY A 354 10.88 2.81 1.91
C GLY A 354 11.20 2.73 0.42
N SER A 355 12.46 2.94 0.08
CA SER A 355 13.00 2.71 -1.26
C SER A 355 14.18 1.75 -1.19
N GLY A 356 14.55 1.17 -2.32
CA GLY A 356 15.69 0.28 -2.40
C GLY A 356 15.41 -0.99 -3.19
N ARG A 357 16.46 -1.80 -3.35
CA ARG A 357 16.40 -3.06 -4.08
C ARG A 357 15.68 -4.12 -3.24
N LEU A 358 14.78 -4.85 -3.88
CA LEU A 358 14.14 -6.05 -3.32
C LEU A 358 15.12 -7.23 -3.42
N GLU A 359 15.94 -7.40 -2.41
CA GLU A 359 16.94 -8.48 -2.35
C GLU A 359 16.28 -9.85 -2.33
N ARG A 360 15.15 -9.92 -1.64
CA ARG A 360 14.28 -11.06 -1.59
C ARG A 360 12.83 -10.60 -1.67
N LEU A 361 12.09 -11.16 -2.61
CA LEU A 361 10.63 -10.99 -2.69
C LEU A 361 9.97 -12.35 -2.91
N ARG A 362 9.31 -12.85 -1.89
CA ARG A 362 8.45 -14.02 -2.01
C ARG A 362 7.01 -13.63 -1.72
N LEU A 363 6.14 -13.96 -2.63
CA LEU A 363 4.70 -13.76 -2.55
C LEU A 363 4.00 -15.12 -2.57
N PRO A 364 2.75 -15.23 -2.08
CA PRO A 364 2.00 -16.48 -2.11
C PRO A 364 1.89 -17.04 -3.52
N ALA A 365 1.95 -18.35 -3.64
CA ALA A 365 1.72 -19.00 -4.92
C ALA A 365 0.26 -18.79 -5.37
N PRO A 366 0.01 -18.33 -6.60
CA PRO A 366 -1.34 -18.16 -7.12
C PRO A 366 -2.10 -19.50 -7.16
N SER A 367 -3.39 -19.45 -6.83
CA SER A 367 -4.32 -20.58 -6.92
C SER A 367 -5.70 -20.09 -7.31
N ALA A 368 -6.70 -20.97 -7.34
CA ALA A 368 -8.09 -20.56 -7.55
C ALA A 368 -8.62 -19.62 -6.43
N GLN A 369 -8.02 -19.70 -5.22
CA GLN A 369 -8.42 -18.94 -4.05
C GLN A 369 -7.43 -17.83 -3.65
N VAL A 370 -6.24 -17.81 -4.25
CA VAL A 370 -5.19 -16.83 -3.94
C VAL A 370 -4.72 -16.18 -5.23
N ARG A 371 -4.84 -14.87 -5.31
CA ARG A 371 -4.36 -14.05 -6.42
C ARG A 371 -3.34 -13.05 -5.91
N VAL A 372 -2.33 -12.79 -6.72
CA VAL A 372 -1.31 -11.78 -6.46
C VAL A 372 -1.21 -10.87 -7.68
N ASP A 373 -1.41 -9.58 -7.47
CA ASP A 373 -1.17 -8.54 -8.48
C ASP A 373 0.04 -7.73 -8.04
N ALA A 374 1.19 -7.98 -8.66
CA ALA A 374 2.46 -7.34 -8.34
C ALA A 374 2.99 -6.55 -9.54
N GLY A 375 3.63 -5.42 -9.25
CA GLY A 375 4.30 -4.57 -10.23
C GLY A 375 5.82 -4.70 -10.22
N VAL A 376 6.36 -5.47 -9.27
CA VAL A 376 7.79 -5.69 -9.05
C VAL A 376 8.06 -7.17 -8.82
N ALA A 377 9.30 -7.58 -9.05
CA ALA A 377 9.82 -8.91 -8.79
C ALA A 377 11.07 -8.84 -7.90
N GLU A 378 11.54 -10.01 -7.42
CA GLU A 378 12.83 -10.11 -6.73
C GLU A 378 13.94 -9.55 -7.62
N GLY A 379 14.78 -8.69 -7.07
CA GLY A 379 15.85 -7.97 -7.76
C GLY A 379 15.46 -6.59 -8.32
N ASP A 380 14.19 -6.29 -8.46
CA ASP A 380 13.71 -4.96 -8.87
C ASP A 380 13.92 -3.93 -7.74
N THR A 381 13.86 -2.65 -8.09
CA THR A 381 14.02 -1.54 -7.14
C THR A 381 12.70 -0.81 -6.92
N VAL A 382 12.32 -0.63 -5.66
CA VAL A 382 11.25 0.31 -5.28
C VAL A 382 11.86 1.71 -5.31
N THR A 383 11.35 2.55 -6.22
CA THR A 383 11.89 3.90 -6.43
C THR A 383 11.17 4.94 -5.58
N ILE A 384 11.81 6.08 -5.36
CA ILE A 384 11.24 7.22 -4.63
C ILE A 384 10.24 8.05 -5.45
N PHE A 385 10.15 7.78 -6.76
CA PHE A 385 9.36 8.62 -7.68
C PHE A 385 7.88 8.27 -7.72
N TYR A 386 7.52 7.07 -7.27
CA TYR A 386 6.17 6.50 -7.42
C TYR A 386 5.64 5.93 -6.12
N ASP A 387 4.39 5.49 -6.17
CA ASP A 387 3.74 4.80 -5.06
C ASP A 387 4.55 3.54 -4.66
N PRO A 388 4.85 3.33 -3.36
CA PRO A 388 5.68 2.23 -2.89
C PRO A 388 4.95 0.88 -2.82
N MET A 389 3.82 0.72 -3.47
CA MET A 389 3.07 -0.54 -3.48
C MET A 389 3.85 -1.64 -4.19
N ILE A 390 4.17 -2.71 -3.45
CA ILE A 390 4.87 -3.90 -3.94
C ILE A 390 3.88 -4.82 -4.66
N ALA A 391 2.77 -5.13 -4.00
CA ALA A 391 1.76 -6.04 -4.51
C ALA A 391 0.41 -5.86 -3.80
N LYS A 392 -0.63 -6.39 -4.42
CA LYS A 392 -1.91 -6.68 -3.78
C LYS A 392 -2.01 -8.18 -3.57
N LEU A 393 -2.40 -8.57 -2.36
CA LEU A 393 -2.71 -9.94 -2.00
C LEU A 393 -4.21 -10.09 -1.93
N ILE A 394 -4.78 -10.94 -2.76
CA ILE A 394 -6.23 -11.14 -2.84
C ILE A 394 -6.53 -12.60 -2.55
N VAL A 395 -7.49 -12.84 -1.66
CA VAL A 395 -7.98 -14.19 -1.37
C VAL A 395 -9.48 -14.26 -1.55
N HIS A 396 -9.98 -15.46 -1.85
CA HIS A 396 -11.41 -15.74 -1.98
C HIS A 396 -11.71 -17.10 -1.34
N ASP A 397 -12.81 -17.16 -0.59
CA ASP A 397 -13.29 -18.43 -0.06
C ASP A 397 -14.83 -18.44 0.06
N ALA A 398 -15.39 -19.54 0.56
CA ALA A 398 -16.83 -19.75 0.66
C ALA A 398 -17.52 -18.73 1.59
N ASP A 399 -16.82 -18.27 2.62
CA ASP A 399 -17.30 -17.27 3.57
C ASP A 399 -16.15 -16.38 4.07
N ARG A 400 -16.49 -15.40 4.90
CA ARG A 400 -15.53 -14.40 5.43
C ARG A 400 -14.48 -15.00 6.35
N ASP A 401 -14.86 -15.93 7.22
CA ASP A 401 -13.94 -16.52 8.20
C ASP A 401 -12.89 -17.38 7.49
N LEU A 402 -13.29 -18.15 6.51
CA LEU A 402 -12.38 -18.92 5.65
C LEU A 402 -11.50 -18.01 4.80
N ALA A 403 -12.02 -16.90 4.27
CA ALA A 403 -11.22 -15.92 3.56
C ALA A 403 -10.17 -15.26 4.46
N LEU A 404 -10.53 -14.89 5.71
CA LEU A 404 -9.57 -14.37 6.70
C LEU A 404 -8.51 -15.40 7.07
N GLN A 405 -8.91 -16.66 7.25
CA GLN A 405 -7.95 -17.75 7.51
C GLN A 405 -6.98 -17.90 6.35
N ARG A 406 -7.47 -17.92 5.12
CA ARG A 406 -6.64 -18.01 3.91
C ARG A 406 -5.70 -16.82 3.76
N MET A 407 -6.15 -15.62 4.11
CA MET A 407 -5.29 -14.44 4.09
C MET A 407 -4.15 -14.55 5.11
N ARG A 408 -4.41 -15.09 6.30
CA ARG A 408 -3.38 -15.36 7.32
C ARG A 408 -2.34 -16.36 6.81
N GLU A 409 -2.78 -17.42 6.13
CA GLU A 409 -1.90 -18.42 5.51
C GLU A 409 -1.07 -17.81 4.38
N ALA A 410 -1.68 -16.97 3.53
CA ALA A 410 -1.00 -16.27 2.45
C ALA A 410 0.09 -15.32 2.99
N LEU A 411 -0.24 -14.48 3.98
CA LEU A 411 0.71 -13.55 4.60
C LEU A 411 1.89 -14.28 5.25
N ALA A 412 1.66 -15.41 5.90
CA ALA A 412 2.73 -16.22 6.51
C ALA A 412 3.77 -16.68 5.49
N THR A 413 3.44 -16.69 4.18
CA THR A 413 4.38 -17.04 3.11
C THR A 413 5.09 -15.83 2.51
N CYS A 414 4.64 -14.62 2.78
CA CYS A 414 5.28 -13.41 2.28
C CYS A 414 6.65 -13.20 2.91
N GLU A 415 7.62 -12.82 2.10
CA GLU A 415 8.94 -12.39 2.55
C GLU A 415 9.41 -11.21 1.71
N VAL A 416 9.76 -10.12 2.39
CA VAL A 416 10.33 -8.92 1.76
C VAL A 416 11.64 -8.60 2.46
N VAL A 417 12.75 -8.61 1.72
CA VAL A 417 14.07 -8.21 2.21
C VAL A 417 14.61 -7.11 1.30
N GLY A 418 15.13 -6.08 1.91
CA GLY A 418 15.55 -4.82 1.29
C GLY A 418 14.84 -3.68 2.01
N PRO A 419 13.94 -2.95 1.36
CA PRO A 419 13.15 -1.91 2.03
C PRO A 419 12.26 -2.51 3.13
N LYS A 420 11.94 -1.71 4.14
CA LYS A 420 10.94 -2.07 5.15
C LYS A 420 9.59 -2.31 4.48
N SER A 421 8.74 -3.14 5.07
CA SER A 421 7.41 -3.42 4.53
C SER A 421 6.37 -3.51 5.63
N ASN A 422 5.12 -3.34 5.25
CA ASN A 422 3.98 -3.42 6.16
C ASN A 422 3.45 -4.85 6.40
N VAL A 423 4.18 -5.91 5.99
CA VAL A 423 3.72 -7.32 6.10
C VAL A 423 3.31 -7.65 7.52
N GLU A 424 4.12 -7.31 8.53
CA GLU A 424 3.83 -7.63 9.92
C GLU A 424 2.60 -6.88 10.46
N PHE A 425 2.45 -5.62 10.07
CA PHE A 425 1.25 -4.85 10.36
C PHE A 425 0.01 -5.53 9.76
N LEU A 426 0.08 -6.00 8.51
CA LEU A 426 -1.01 -6.73 7.85
C LEU A 426 -1.33 -8.05 8.55
N GLU A 427 -0.31 -8.80 9.01
CA GLU A 427 -0.51 -10.04 9.78
C GLU A 427 -1.27 -9.80 11.10
N ARG A 428 -1.00 -8.67 11.77
CA ARG A 428 -1.71 -8.26 12.99
C ARG A 428 -3.12 -7.78 12.67
N LEU A 429 -3.28 -7.00 11.61
CA LEU A 429 -4.55 -6.45 11.15
C LEU A 429 -5.59 -7.55 10.91
N VAL A 430 -5.25 -8.59 10.15
CA VAL A 430 -6.20 -9.68 9.80
C VAL A 430 -6.53 -10.60 10.98
N ARG A 431 -5.83 -10.47 12.09
CA ARG A 431 -6.09 -11.22 13.34
C ARG A 431 -6.82 -10.39 14.40
N HIS A 432 -6.85 -9.07 14.20
CA HIS A 432 -7.39 -8.17 15.21
C HIS A 432 -8.92 -8.36 15.37
N PRO A 433 -9.45 -8.39 16.61
CA PRO A 433 -10.88 -8.62 16.88
C PRO A 433 -11.80 -7.64 16.11
N ALA A 434 -11.42 -6.36 16.01
CA ALA A 434 -12.22 -5.39 15.28
C ALA A 434 -12.35 -5.71 13.78
N VAL A 435 -11.33 -6.33 13.16
CA VAL A 435 -11.39 -6.79 11.77
C VAL A 435 -12.21 -8.06 11.68
N THR A 436 -11.94 -9.06 12.53
CA THR A 436 -12.65 -10.35 12.47
C THR A 436 -14.15 -10.21 12.75
N GLU A 437 -14.54 -9.27 13.61
CA GLU A 437 -15.93 -8.97 13.93
C GLU A 437 -16.57 -7.90 12.99
N GLY A 438 -15.81 -7.38 12.03
CA GLY A 438 -16.32 -6.39 11.08
C GLY A 438 -16.69 -5.03 11.70
N ARG A 439 -15.98 -4.59 12.75
CA ARG A 439 -16.27 -3.36 13.51
C ARG A 439 -15.40 -2.16 13.13
N ILE A 440 -14.63 -2.25 12.05
CA ILE A 440 -13.73 -1.18 11.60
C ILE A 440 -14.54 -0.03 10.98
N ASP A 441 -14.25 1.19 11.42
CA ASP A 441 -14.64 2.46 10.79
C ASP A 441 -13.40 3.16 10.18
N THR A 442 -13.60 4.23 9.42
CA THR A 442 -12.52 4.89 8.66
C THR A 442 -11.41 5.50 9.53
N GLY A 443 -11.68 5.80 10.79
CA GLY A 443 -10.70 6.33 11.74
C GLY A 443 -10.16 5.30 12.73
N TYR A 444 -10.59 4.04 12.64
CA TYR A 444 -10.27 3.02 13.64
C TYR A 444 -8.77 2.78 13.74
N LEU A 445 -8.09 2.57 12.60
CA LEU A 445 -6.65 2.26 12.58
C LEU A 445 -5.81 3.41 13.15
N ASP A 446 -6.17 4.66 12.88
CA ASP A 446 -5.44 5.82 13.39
C ASP A 446 -5.63 5.99 14.91
N ARG A 447 -6.82 5.67 15.46
CA ARG A 447 -7.10 5.77 16.90
C ARG A 447 -6.48 4.64 17.73
N HIS A 448 -6.27 3.48 17.12
CA HIS A 448 -5.81 2.24 17.78
C HIS A 448 -4.50 1.73 17.18
N LEU A 449 -3.68 2.62 16.62
CA LEU A 449 -2.49 2.22 15.86
C LEU A 449 -1.56 1.31 16.66
N ASP A 450 -1.37 1.59 17.95
CA ASP A 450 -0.49 0.84 18.84
C ASP A 450 -0.89 -0.64 18.99
N GLU A 451 -2.19 -0.97 18.80
CA GLU A 451 -2.67 -2.36 18.86
C GLU A 451 -2.22 -3.19 17.64
N PHE A 452 -1.92 -2.52 16.53
CA PHE A 452 -1.48 -3.13 15.27
C PHE A 452 0.04 -3.12 15.08
N LEU A 453 0.74 -2.32 15.86
CA LEU A 453 2.20 -2.29 15.82
C LEU A 453 2.81 -3.33 16.77
N PRO A 454 3.99 -3.87 16.43
CA PRO A 454 4.73 -4.67 17.38
C PRO A 454 5.12 -3.79 18.59
N GLY A 455 4.82 -4.24 19.78
CA GLY A 455 5.30 -3.57 21.00
C GLY A 455 6.83 -3.64 21.12
N ASP A 456 7.40 -2.72 21.89
CA ASP A 456 8.84 -2.70 22.27
C ASP A 456 9.20 -3.80 23.27
N GLY A 457 8.44 -4.90 23.29
CA GLY A 457 8.61 -6.01 24.21
C GLY A 457 9.83 -6.87 23.91
N GLU A 458 10.20 -7.70 24.89
CA GLU A 458 11.23 -8.73 24.73
C GLU A 458 10.90 -9.66 23.55
N ASP A 459 11.93 -10.06 22.81
CA ASP A 459 11.80 -11.06 21.76
C ASP A 459 11.24 -12.38 22.33
N ASP A 460 10.34 -13.01 21.56
CA ASP A 460 9.80 -14.32 21.93
C ASP A 460 10.94 -15.35 22.00
N ARG A 461 11.17 -15.93 23.17
CA ARG A 461 12.27 -16.88 23.41
C ARG A 461 12.15 -18.14 22.59
N ALA A 462 10.94 -18.62 22.36
CA ALA A 462 10.75 -19.79 21.51
C ALA A 462 11.13 -19.47 20.06
N ALA A 463 10.83 -18.27 19.60
CA ALA A 463 11.26 -17.76 18.30
C ALA A 463 12.79 -17.57 18.23
N LEU A 464 13.41 -17.04 19.29
CA LEU A 464 14.86 -16.89 19.41
C LEU A 464 15.57 -18.25 19.28
N PHE A 465 15.12 -19.25 20.04
CA PHE A 465 15.69 -20.61 19.97
C PHE A 465 15.41 -21.26 18.60
N ALA A 466 14.24 -21.06 18.01
CA ALA A 466 13.95 -21.55 16.68
C ALA A 466 14.86 -20.92 15.61
N ALA A 467 15.12 -19.62 15.70
CA ALA A 467 16.06 -18.90 14.81
C ALA A 467 17.50 -19.43 15.00
N ALA A 468 17.93 -19.63 16.25
CA ALA A 468 19.24 -20.20 16.52
C ALA A 468 19.38 -21.62 15.96
N VAL A 469 18.35 -22.47 16.11
CA VAL A 469 18.34 -23.83 15.53
C VAL A 469 18.40 -23.79 14.00
N ALA A 470 17.69 -22.88 13.37
CA ALA A 470 17.77 -22.70 11.91
C ALA A 470 19.20 -22.34 11.47
N CYS A 471 19.87 -21.41 12.17
CA CYS A 471 21.27 -21.07 11.92
C CYS A 471 22.19 -22.28 12.07
N LEU A 472 22.04 -23.05 13.15
CA LEU A 472 22.87 -24.21 13.44
C LEU A 472 22.74 -25.30 12.36
N LEU A 473 21.51 -25.57 11.91
CA LEU A 473 21.25 -26.55 10.85
C LEU A 473 21.81 -26.09 9.50
N ASP A 474 21.68 -24.81 9.18
CA ASP A 474 22.25 -24.23 7.96
C ASP A 474 23.79 -24.31 7.95
N GLU A 475 24.43 -23.99 9.08
CA GLU A 475 25.89 -24.10 9.23
C GLU A 475 26.38 -25.56 9.06
N GLU A 476 25.67 -26.50 9.66
CA GLU A 476 25.97 -27.92 9.53
C GLU A 476 25.79 -28.40 8.09
N ALA A 477 24.70 -28.01 7.44
CA ALA A 477 24.46 -28.35 6.05
C ALA A 477 25.51 -27.73 5.10
N ALA A 478 25.90 -26.48 5.35
CA ALA A 478 26.94 -25.81 4.57
C ALA A 478 28.32 -26.48 4.73
N ALA A 479 28.70 -26.83 5.96
CA ALA A 479 29.94 -27.53 6.25
C ALA A 479 29.99 -28.92 5.57
N GLN A 480 28.89 -29.67 5.63
CA GLN A 480 28.78 -30.97 4.96
C GLN A 480 28.82 -30.87 3.44
N ALA A 481 28.12 -29.85 2.87
CA ALA A 481 28.18 -29.59 1.43
C ALA A 481 29.59 -29.20 0.98
N GLN A 482 30.34 -28.45 1.78
CA GLN A 482 31.74 -28.10 1.49
C GLN A 482 32.64 -29.32 1.54
N ALA A 483 32.50 -30.19 2.52
CA ALA A 483 33.24 -31.45 2.62
C ALA A 483 33.01 -32.37 1.41
N ALA A 484 31.75 -32.48 0.98
CA ALA A 484 31.39 -33.26 -0.21
C ALA A 484 32.04 -32.68 -1.47
N ARG A 485 32.06 -31.36 -1.62
CA ARG A 485 32.74 -30.68 -2.76
C ARG A 485 34.26 -30.91 -2.76
N ASN A 486 34.85 -30.99 -1.58
CA ASN A 486 36.28 -31.24 -1.42
C ASN A 486 36.68 -32.74 -1.58
N GLY A 487 35.71 -33.63 -1.86
CA GLY A 487 35.92 -35.05 -2.05
C GLY A 487 36.08 -35.86 -0.76
N ASP A 488 35.89 -35.27 0.40
CA ASP A 488 35.94 -35.94 1.71
C ASP A 488 34.65 -35.67 2.54
N PRO A 489 33.52 -36.27 2.15
CA PRO A 489 32.22 -36.05 2.80
C PRO A 489 32.18 -36.60 4.25
N HIS A 490 33.16 -37.41 4.63
CA HIS A 490 33.23 -38.02 5.96
C HIS A 490 34.31 -37.37 6.84
N SER A 491 34.89 -36.25 6.42
CA SER A 491 35.90 -35.53 7.17
C SER A 491 35.39 -35.15 8.58
N PRO A 492 36.14 -35.52 9.63
CA PRO A 492 35.77 -35.03 10.98
C PRO A 492 35.84 -33.51 11.08
N TRP A 493 36.60 -32.84 10.22
CA TRP A 493 36.69 -31.37 10.15
C TRP A 493 35.43 -30.72 9.53
N ALA A 494 34.58 -31.51 8.90
CA ALA A 494 33.28 -31.04 8.41
C ALA A 494 32.18 -31.04 9.46
N ARG A 495 32.46 -31.45 10.69
CA ARG A 495 31.51 -31.33 11.82
C ARG A 495 31.51 -29.90 12.34
N ALA A 496 30.42 -29.20 12.12
CA ALA A 496 30.20 -27.88 12.69
C ALA A 496 29.62 -27.97 14.12
N ASP A 497 30.29 -28.73 15.01
CA ASP A 497 29.84 -28.98 16.39
C ASP A 497 30.59 -28.16 17.47
N GLY A 498 31.50 -27.28 17.02
CA GLY A 498 32.30 -26.43 17.89
C GLY A 498 33.28 -27.20 18.78
N TRP A 499 33.63 -28.46 18.42
CA TRP A 499 34.53 -29.30 19.18
C TRP A 499 35.87 -28.63 19.48
N ARG A 500 36.36 -28.77 20.70
CA ARG A 500 37.69 -28.32 21.16
C ARG A 500 38.29 -29.37 22.06
N LEU A 501 39.59 -29.56 22.00
CA LEU A 501 40.28 -30.51 22.85
C LEU A 501 40.10 -30.14 24.35
N GLY A 502 39.61 -31.09 25.14
CA GLY A 502 39.42 -30.92 26.58
C GLY A 502 38.15 -30.14 26.99
N HIS A 503 37.30 -29.73 26.05
CA HIS A 503 36.07 -29.03 26.34
C HIS A 503 34.89 -29.63 25.59
N ALA A 504 33.69 -29.52 26.16
CA ALA A 504 32.46 -29.79 25.41
C ALA A 504 32.36 -28.79 24.24
N GLY A 505 32.02 -29.27 23.03
CA GLY A 505 31.84 -28.42 21.86
C GLY A 505 30.78 -27.37 22.12
N LYS A 506 31.10 -26.11 21.88
CA LYS A 506 30.20 -24.97 22.07
C LYS A 506 30.23 -24.09 20.85
N ARG A 507 29.04 -23.75 20.34
CA ARG A 507 28.82 -22.70 19.34
C ARG A 507 28.07 -21.54 19.97
N VAL A 508 28.34 -20.35 19.51
CA VAL A 508 27.68 -19.12 20.00
C VAL A 508 27.00 -18.49 18.83
N ILE A 509 25.68 -18.38 18.90
CA ILE A 509 24.86 -17.72 17.88
C ILE A 509 24.42 -16.39 18.46
N ALA A 510 24.90 -15.29 17.89
CA ALA A 510 24.48 -13.94 18.28
C ALA A 510 23.37 -13.48 17.32
N LEU A 511 22.22 -13.11 17.87
CA LEU A 511 21.04 -12.66 17.12
C LEU A 511 20.61 -11.29 17.66
N ASP A 512 20.63 -10.30 16.78
CA ASP A 512 20.08 -8.97 17.08
C ASP A 512 18.58 -9.00 16.77
N GLY A 513 17.76 -8.92 17.80
CA GLY A 513 16.31 -8.83 17.75
C GLY A 513 15.81 -7.45 18.12
N ARG A 514 14.50 -7.32 18.38
CA ARG A 514 13.89 -6.07 18.86
C ARG A 514 14.29 -5.70 20.27
N GLY A 515 14.41 -6.69 21.14
CA GLY A 515 14.86 -6.52 22.52
C GLY A 515 16.36 -6.25 22.65
N GLY A 516 17.10 -6.20 21.54
CA GLY A 516 18.53 -6.01 21.50
C GLY A 516 19.29 -7.27 21.09
N ARG A 517 20.56 -7.34 21.49
CA ARG A 517 21.43 -8.48 21.16
C ARG A 517 21.23 -9.64 22.13
N HIS A 518 20.88 -10.79 21.58
CA HIS A 518 20.80 -12.06 22.29
C HIS A 518 21.96 -12.97 21.92
N THR A 519 22.54 -13.63 22.90
CA THR A 519 23.57 -14.64 22.69
C THR A 519 23.03 -16.00 23.07
N VAL A 520 22.97 -16.92 22.11
CA VAL A 520 22.53 -18.29 22.32
C VAL A 520 23.75 -19.21 22.33
N ASP A 521 24.07 -19.78 23.50
CA ASP A 521 25.04 -20.85 23.65
C ASP A 521 24.42 -22.17 23.18
N ALA A 522 25.07 -22.88 22.28
CA ALA A 522 24.57 -24.13 21.71
C ALA A 522 25.61 -25.25 21.83
N HIS A 523 25.22 -26.33 22.48
CA HIS A 523 25.96 -27.58 22.55
C HIS A 523 25.22 -28.67 21.76
N GLY A 524 25.96 -29.52 21.06
CA GLY A 524 25.39 -30.61 20.27
C GLY A 524 25.41 -30.37 18.76
N HIS A 525 24.87 -31.30 18.01
CA HIS A 525 24.85 -31.30 16.53
C HIS A 525 23.75 -32.23 15.98
N ALA A 526 23.54 -32.21 14.65
CA ALA A 526 22.63 -33.11 13.93
C ALA A 526 21.21 -33.13 14.52
N GLY A 527 20.67 -31.96 14.83
CA GLY A 527 19.29 -31.80 15.30
C GLY A 527 19.09 -32.11 16.76
N ARG A 528 20.15 -32.26 17.57
CA ARG A 528 20.10 -32.39 19.03
C ARG A 528 20.98 -31.31 19.65
N TYR A 529 20.35 -30.36 20.33
CA TYR A 529 21.02 -29.20 20.89
C TYR A 529 20.58 -28.94 22.31
N ALA A 530 21.54 -28.62 23.20
CA ALA A 530 21.27 -27.94 24.45
C ALA A 530 21.56 -26.45 24.22
N LEU A 531 20.53 -25.66 24.26
CA LEU A 531 20.58 -24.21 24.06
C LEU A 531 20.48 -23.47 25.39
N ALA A 532 21.18 -22.37 25.51
CA ALA A 532 21.03 -21.46 26.65
C ALA A 532 21.15 -20.00 26.22
N SER A 533 20.28 -19.14 26.73
CA SER A 533 20.33 -17.69 26.57
C SER A 533 19.77 -17.02 27.81
N ASP A 534 20.44 -15.99 28.34
CA ASP A 534 20.01 -15.20 29.51
C ASP A 534 19.60 -16.06 30.73
N GLY A 535 20.38 -17.12 30.99
CA GLY A 535 20.14 -18.03 32.11
C GLY A 535 19.01 -19.04 31.91
N ILE A 536 18.37 -19.05 30.74
CA ILE A 536 17.33 -20.02 30.40
C ILE A 536 17.88 -21.05 29.43
N ALA A 537 17.72 -22.33 29.79
CA ALA A 537 18.12 -23.46 28.97
C ALA A 537 16.91 -24.06 28.26
N CYS A 538 17.16 -24.65 27.09
CA CYS A 538 16.19 -25.37 26.29
C CYS A 538 16.84 -26.58 25.61
N MET A 539 16.24 -27.76 25.78
CA MET A 539 16.65 -28.97 25.07
C MET A 539 15.91 -29.11 23.74
N VAL A 540 16.66 -29.20 22.66
CA VAL A 540 16.11 -29.37 21.31
C VAL A 540 16.46 -30.76 20.82
N GLU A 541 15.46 -31.50 20.34
CA GLU A 541 15.62 -32.83 19.79
C GLU A 541 14.92 -33.00 18.44
N GLY A 542 15.55 -33.76 17.57
CA GLY A 542 15.01 -34.13 16.26
C GLY A 542 14.77 -32.94 15.37
N ALA A 543 15.56 -31.86 15.53
CA ALA A 543 15.45 -30.68 14.68
C ALA A 543 15.82 -31.02 13.25
N ARG A 544 14.96 -30.60 12.32
CA ARG A 544 15.13 -30.76 10.88
C ARG A 544 14.63 -29.52 10.18
N LEU A 545 15.39 -29.08 9.19
CA LEU A 545 14.98 -28.01 8.28
C LEU A 545 14.79 -28.62 6.88
N ASP A 546 13.54 -28.73 6.46
CA ASP A 546 13.17 -29.25 5.14
C ASP A 546 12.65 -28.05 4.30
N GLY A 547 13.51 -27.57 3.42
CA GLY A 547 13.29 -26.27 2.80
C GLY A 547 13.20 -25.17 3.87
N GLU A 548 12.01 -24.63 4.11
CA GLU A 548 11.75 -23.63 5.13
C GLU A 548 10.98 -24.17 6.34
N ALA A 549 10.63 -25.44 6.32
CA ALA A 549 9.91 -26.07 7.42
C ALA A 549 10.88 -26.55 8.49
N LEU A 550 11.03 -25.78 9.56
CA LEU A 550 11.74 -26.19 10.76
C LEU A 550 10.78 -26.97 11.67
N SER A 551 11.13 -28.22 11.97
CA SER A 551 10.41 -29.06 12.93
C SER A 551 11.37 -29.56 14.01
N ALA A 552 11.00 -29.44 15.27
CA ALA A 552 11.79 -29.89 16.41
C ALA A 552 10.92 -30.10 17.66
N ARG A 553 11.44 -30.84 18.63
CA ARG A 553 10.91 -30.84 20.02
C ARG A 553 11.76 -29.89 20.86
N PHE A 554 11.11 -28.88 21.43
CA PHE A 554 11.69 -27.95 22.39
C PHE A 554 11.18 -28.34 23.77
N ASP A 555 12.08 -28.78 24.68
CA ASP A 555 11.74 -29.31 25.99
C ASP A 555 10.64 -30.38 25.93
N GLY A 556 10.74 -31.30 24.98
CA GLY A 556 9.78 -32.37 24.75
C GLY A 556 8.51 -31.95 23.95
N VAL A 557 8.26 -30.68 23.76
CA VAL A 557 7.09 -30.17 23.02
C VAL A 557 7.41 -30.06 21.52
N GLY A 558 6.71 -30.82 20.68
CA GLY A 558 6.83 -30.74 19.22
C GLY A 558 6.31 -29.42 18.70
N ARG A 559 7.13 -28.67 17.96
CA ARG A 559 6.76 -27.43 17.30
C ARG A 559 7.20 -27.43 15.85
N ARG A 560 6.43 -26.71 15.03
CA ARG A 560 6.76 -26.46 13.64
C ARG A 560 6.78 -24.95 13.39
N TRP A 561 7.87 -24.52 12.76
CA TRP A 561 8.10 -23.14 12.37
C TRP A 561 8.36 -23.09 10.88
N ARG A 562 8.09 -21.95 10.28
CA ARG A 562 8.70 -21.60 9.01
C ARG A 562 9.93 -20.76 9.30
N ALA A 563 11.09 -21.16 8.83
CA ALA A 563 12.35 -20.45 9.04
C ALA A 563 12.96 -20.11 7.68
N THR A 564 13.28 -18.84 7.49
CA THR A 564 13.94 -18.34 6.27
C THR A 564 15.19 -17.60 6.66
N ARG A 565 16.24 -17.72 5.82
CA ARG A 565 17.50 -17.01 6.00
C ARG A 565 17.88 -16.34 4.69
N HIS A 566 18.24 -15.05 4.77
CA HIS A 566 18.80 -14.31 3.64
C HIS A 566 19.95 -13.41 4.13
N GLY A 567 21.16 -13.74 3.70
CA GLY A 567 22.36 -13.12 4.25
C GLY A 567 22.48 -13.32 5.76
N ASN A 568 22.52 -12.24 6.50
CA ASN A 568 22.51 -12.24 7.98
C ASN A 568 21.10 -12.19 8.60
N ARG A 569 20.05 -11.98 7.82
CA ARG A 569 18.67 -11.93 8.31
C ARG A 569 18.12 -13.35 8.49
N VAL A 570 17.50 -13.60 9.62
CA VAL A 570 16.81 -14.84 9.96
C VAL A 570 15.39 -14.48 10.37
N ALA A 571 14.41 -15.05 9.70
CA ALA A 571 13.01 -14.86 10.07
C ALA A 571 12.39 -16.22 10.42
N VAL A 572 11.66 -16.28 11.53
CA VAL A 572 10.89 -17.44 11.92
C VAL A 572 9.42 -17.06 12.07
N HIS A 573 8.51 -17.94 11.65
CA HIS A 573 7.07 -17.75 11.74
C HIS A 573 6.43 -18.96 12.44
N ASP A 574 5.69 -18.72 13.50
CA ASP A 574 5.11 -19.78 14.35
C ASP A 574 3.71 -20.24 13.92
N GLY A 575 3.22 -19.72 12.79
CA GLY A 575 1.85 -19.89 12.30
C GLY A 575 0.95 -18.71 12.67
N THR A 576 1.34 -17.89 13.65
CA THR A 576 0.57 -16.72 14.10
C THR A 576 1.33 -15.41 13.94
N ARG A 577 2.63 -15.42 14.20
CA ARG A 577 3.49 -14.24 14.24
C ARG A 577 4.81 -14.48 13.53
N ARG A 578 5.33 -13.41 12.97
CA ARG A 578 6.67 -13.32 12.38
C ARG A 578 7.64 -12.75 13.41
N HIS A 579 8.82 -13.36 13.52
CA HIS A 579 9.93 -12.87 14.33
C HIS A 579 11.16 -12.75 13.45
N GLY A 580 11.72 -11.55 13.37
CA GLY A 580 12.92 -11.24 12.57
C GLY A 580 14.12 -11.00 13.46
N PHE A 581 15.25 -11.61 13.11
CA PHE A 581 16.54 -11.44 13.77
C PHE A 581 17.61 -11.14 12.74
N ALA A 582 18.68 -10.43 13.14
CA ALA A 582 19.90 -10.33 12.38
C ALA A 582 20.99 -11.19 13.06
N HIS A 583 21.52 -12.17 12.33
CA HIS A 583 22.65 -12.98 12.80
C HIS A 583 23.91 -12.12 12.76
N ALA A 584 24.42 -11.74 13.93
CA ALA A 584 25.64 -10.98 14.07
C ALA A 584 26.86 -11.89 13.83
N PRO A 585 27.84 -11.48 13.00
CA PRO A 585 29.06 -12.25 12.84
C PRO A 585 29.85 -12.26 14.17
N ALA A 586 30.51 -13.39 14.45
CA ALA A 586 31.29 -13.58 15.68
C ALA A 586 32.41 -12.54 15.87
N PHE A 587 32.84 -11.90 14.81
CA PHE A 587 33.82 -10.83 14.77
C PHE A 587 33.28 -9.67 13.93
N ALA A 588 32.45 -8.82 14.50
CA ALA A 588 32.12 -7.53 13.93
C ALA A 588 33.13 -6.50 14.47
N PHE A 589 33.94 -5.92 13.62
CA PHE A 589 34.66 -4.70 13.95
C PHE A 589 33.60 -3.58 13.95
N GLU A 590 33.18 -3.13 15.12
CA GLU A 590 32.41 -1.91 15.22
C GLU A 590 33.38 -0.77 14.88
N ALA A 591 33.32 -0.29 13.62
CA ALA A 591 33.78 1.06 13.34
C ALA A 591 32.90 1.96 14.19
N GLY A 592 33.51 2.63 15.19
CA GLY A 592 32.82 3.33 16.26
C GLY A 592 31.58 4.06 15.75
N ALA A 593 30.46 3.79 16.36
CA ALA A 593 29.24 4.57 16.23
C ALA A 593 29.59 6.00 16.72
N GLY A 594 29.98 6.86 15.80
CA GLY A 594 30.06 8.30 16.08
C GLY A 594 28.67 8.76 16.49
N ASP A 595 28.58 9.55 17.54
CA ASP A 595 27.39 10.03 18.19
C ASP A 595 26.25 10.35 17.22
N ALA A 596 25.20 9.52 17.25
CA ALA A 596 24.00 9.68 16.44
C ALA A 596 23.17 10.94 16.82
N GLY A 597 23.55 11.65 17.90
CA GLY A 597 22.85 12.82 18.41
C GLY A 597 23.24 14.16 17.79
N ASP A 598 24.36 14.24 17.04
CA ASP A 598 24.89 15.50 16.55
C ASP A 598 24.50 15.84 15.10
N ARG A 599 23.78 14.96 14.44
CA ARG A 599 23.48 15.09 13.02
C ARG A 599 21.99 14.87 12.76
N VAL A 600 21.43 15.73 11.93
CA VAL A 600 20.13 15.49 11.31
C VAL A 600 20.39 14.98 9.91
N VAL A 601 19.99 13.75 9.65
CA VAL A 601 20.16 13.08 8.35
C VAL A 601 18.84 12.96 7.63
N ALA A 602 18.88 12.86 6.30
CA ALA A 602 17.70 12.54 5.50
C ALA A 602 17.26 11.09 5.78
N PRO A 603 16.05 10.85 6.28
CA PRO A 603 15.57 9.48 6.57
C PRO A 603 15.33 8.67 5.31
N MET A 604 15.24 9.33 4.17
CA MET A 604 15.02 8.75 2.86
C MET A 604 15.42 9.76 1.77
N PRO A 605 15.64 9.31 0.53
CA PRO A 605 15.89 10.24 -0.56
C PRO A 605 14.67 11.14 -0.81
N GLY A 606 14.91 12.44 -0.99
CA GLY A 606 13.83 13.40 -1.18
C GLY A 606 14.34 14.80 -1.54
N ARG A 607 13.41 15.72 -1.75
CA ARG A 607 13.70 17.11 -2.08
C ARG A 607 13.51 18.00 -0.86
N ILE A 608 14.47 18.85 -0.60
CA ILE A 608 14.34 19.88 0.44
C ILE A 608 13.35 20.95 -0.03
N VAL A 609 12.28 21.14 0.73
CA VAL A 609 11.24 22.15 0.45
C VAL A 609 11.55 23.46 1.15
N LEU A 610 11.93 23.36 2.43
CA LEU A 610 12.19 24.52 3.27
C LEU A 610 13.34 24.21 4.23
N VAL A 611 14.22 25.16 4.43
CA VAL A 611 15.28 25.14 5.46
C VAL A 611 15.00 26.27 6.44
N LYS A 612 14.77 25.92 7.71
CA LYS A 612 14.57 26.85 8.83
C LYS A 612 15.82 27.00 9.70
N ALA A 613 16.69 25.99 9.65
CA ALA A 613 17.94 26.01 10.40
C ALA A 613 18.91 27.08 9.86
N GLU A 614 19.48 27.90 10.75
CA GLU A 614 20.51 28.85 10.40
C GLU A 614 21.75 28.57 11.26
N VAL A 615 22.94 28.65 10.66
CA VAL A 615 24.22 28.44 11.36
C VAL A 615 24.40 29.45 12.48
N GLY A 616 24.77 28.97 13.67
CA GLY A 616 24.95 29.78 14.87
C GLY A 616 23.69 29.98 15.73
N VAL A 617 22.53 29.55 15.29
CA VAL A 617 21.27 29.61 16.06
C VAL A 617 21.22 28.46 17.07
N VAL A 618 20.77 28.76 18.29
CA VAL A 618 20.54 27.78 19.35
C VAL A 618 19.14 27.19 19.15
N VAL A 619 19.04 25.87 19.13
CA VAL A 619 17.78 25.11 18.97
C VAL A 619 17.55 24.22 20.18
N GLN A 620 16.28 23.92 20.45
CA GLN A 620 15.85 22.96 21.47
C GLN A 620 15.51 21.63 20.81
N GLU A 621 15.48 20.57 21.60
CA GLU A 621 14.98 19.27 21.15
C GLU A 621 13.54 19.40 20.61
N GLY A 622 13.30 18.87 19.41
CA GLY A 622 11.99 18.94 18.75
C GLY A 622 11.77 20.16 17.86
N ASP A 623 12.67 21.17 17.87
CA ASP A 623 12.56 22.32 16.98
C ASP A 623 12.62 21.92 15.51
N GLU A 624 11.80 22.56 14.66
CA GLU A 624 11.77 22.31 13.23
C GLU A 624 12.99 22.91 12.54
N LEU A 625 13.83 22.07 11.93
CA LEU A 625 15.06 22.50 11.26
C LEU A 625 14.89 22.61 9.75
N LEU A 626 14.21 21.66 9.13
CA LEU A 626 13.93 21.70 7.69
C LEU A 626 12.72 20.82 7.34
N VAL A 627 12.16 21.09 6.16
CA VAL A 627 11.07 20.30 5.58
C VAL A 627 11.54 19.70 4.26
N MET A 628 11.38 18.41 4.09
CA MET A 628 11.64 17.72 2.85
C MET A 628 10.38 17.08 2.29
N GLU A 629 10.27 16.99 0.97
CA GLU A 629 9.23 16.26 0.26
C GLU A 629 9.81 14.96 -0.29
N ALA A 630 9.15 13.87 0.02
CA ALA A 630 9.49 12.55 -0.51
C ALA A 630 8.20 11.73 -0.72
N MET A 631 8.08 11.06 -1.88
CA MET A 631 6.95 10.16 -2.21
C MET A 631 5.57 10.77 -1.91
N LYS A 632 5.36 12.05 -2.26
CA LYS A 632 4.12 12.84 -2.04
C LYS A 632 3.82 13.20 -0.58
N MET A 633 4.77 12.99 0.34
CA MET A 633 4.65 13.39 1.73
C MET A 633 5.64 14.51 2.06
N GLU A 634 5.21 15.46 2.87
CA GLU A 634 6.09 16.44 3.49
C GLU A 634 6.54 15.92 4.86
N LEU A 635 7.85 15.87 5.06
CA LEU A 635 8.50 15.42 6.29
C LEU A 635 9.19 16.59 6.95
N THR A 636 8.78 16.93 8.17
CA THR A 636 9.48 17.92 9.00
C THR A 636 10.58 17.22 9.80
N LEU A 637 11.81 17.59 9.55
CA LEU A 637 12.97 17.09 10.30
C LEU A 637 13.27 18.05 11.46
N ARG A 638 13.39 17.46 12.65
CA ARG A 638 13.49 18.18 13.91
C ARG A 638 14.85 17.98 14.57
N ALA A 639 15.22 18.89 15.45
CA ALA A 639 16.42 18.75 16.27
C ALA A 639 16.31 17.53 17.20
N PRO A 640 17.27 16.59 17.16
CA PRO A 640 17.26 15.40 18.02
C PRO A 640 17.64 15.73 19.48
N ARG A 641 18.25 16.87 19.71
CA ARG A 641 18.60 17.42 21.03
C ARG A 641 18.73 18.94 20.97
N GLY A 642 18.82 19.60 22.09
CA GLY A 642 19.23 21.01 22.18
C GLY A 642 20.70 21.19 21.81
N GLY A 643 21.04 22.31 21.18
CA GLY A 643 22.41 22.66 20.79
C GLY A 643 22.47 23.84 19.84
N THR A 644 23.69 24.20 19.40
CA THR A 644 23.87 25.25 18.40
C THR A 644 24.04 24.62 17.03
N VAL A 645 23.40 25.17 16.02
CA VAL A 645 23.54 24.69 14.62
C VAL A 645 24.98 25.04 14.15
N GLU A 646 25.79 24.02 13.93
CA GLU A 646 27.17 24.15 13.45
C GLU A 646 27.24 24.33 11.94
N ALA A 647 26.47 23.52 11.22
CA ALA A 647 26.44 23.54 9.76
C ALA A 647 25.07 23.17 9.21
N VAL A 648 24.68 23.79 8.11
CA VAL A 648 23.53 23.43 7.28
C VAL A 648 24.07 23.01 5.91
N GLN A 649 23.85 21.74 5.54
CA GLN A 649 24.37 21.13 4.31
C GLN A 649 23.25 20.83 3.30
N ALA A 650 22.12 21.50 3.44
CA ALA A 650 20.96 21.34 2.58
C ALA A 650 20.45 22.70 2.10
N ALA A 651 20.02 22.78 0.84
CA ALA A 651 19.43 23.97 0.25
C ALA A 651 17.99 23.72 -0.25
N PRO A 652 17.08 24.72 -0.18
CA PRO A 652 15.75 24.59 -0.75
C PRO A 652 15.80 24.23 -2.24
N GLY A 653 15.04 23.22 -2.63
CA GLY A 653 15.02 22.70 -3.99
C GLY A 653 16.05 21.61 -4.29
N GLU A 654 17.02 21.39 -3.42
CA GLU A 654 18.03 20.35 -3.54
C GLU A 654 17.42 18.95 -3.34
N PHE A 655 17.92 17.98 -4.11
CA PHE A 655 17.61 16.58 -3.93
C PHE A 655 18.71 15.92 -3.10
N VAL A 656 18.32 15.19 -2.04
CA VAL A 656 19.24 14.54 -1.10
C VAL A 656 18.99 13.04 -1.06
N GLU A 657 20.05 12.27 -0.91
CA GLU A 657 19.98 10.82 -0.73
C GLU A 657 19.68 10.45 0.73
N ALA A 658 19.24 9.21 0.96
CA ALA A 658 19.10 8.69 2.32
C ALA A 658 20.44 8.78 3.08
N ASP A 659 20.36 9.02 4.39
CA ASP A 659 21.49 9.18 5.30
C ASP A 659 22.42 10.38 4.99
N ALA A 660 22.06 11.21 4.00
CA ALA A 660 22.77 12.46 3.76
C ALA A 660 22.67 13.36 5.00
N VAL A 661 23.80 13.88 5.48
CA VAL A 661 23.82 14.82 6.61
C VAL A 661 23.29 16.16 6.13
N LEU A 662 22.21 16.65 6.74
CA LEU A 662 21.54 17.89 6.36
C LEU A 662 21.86 19.04 7.32
N VAL A 663 21.93 18.74 8.62
CA VAL A 663 22.28 19.71 9.67
C VAL A 663 23.22 19.03 10.66
N ARG A 664 24.20 19.79 11.14
CA ARG A 664 25.06 19.40 12.28
C ARG A 664 24.80 20.32 13.45
N LEU A 665 24.72 19.73 14.64
CA LEU A 665 24.66 20.44 15.90
C LEU A 665 26.03 20.37 16.56
N ALA A 666 26.49 21.48 17.12
CA ALA A 666 27.73 21.50 17.88
C ALA A 666 27.64 20.55 19.09
N GLU A 667 28.79 19.99 19.48
CA GLU A 667 28.89 19.25 20.75
C GLU A 667 28.44 20.15 21.91
N ALA A 668 27.67 19.58 22.85
CA ALA A 668 27.07 20.32 23.96
C ALA A 668 28.11 20.77 24.98
#